data_de134385a0aef02fa526acff41e33f4b
#
_entry.id   de134385a0aef02fa526acff41e33f4b
#
_cell.length_a   1.000
_cell.length_b   1.000
_cell.length_c   1.000
_cell.angle_alpha   90.00
_cell.angle_beta   90.00
_cell.angle_gamma   90.00
#
_symmetry.space_group_name_H-M   'P 1'
#
loop_
_entity.id
_entity.type
_entity.pdbx_description
1 polymer ?
#
loop_
_entity_poly.entity_id
_entity_poly.type
_entity_poly.pdbx_seq_one_letter_code
_entity_poly.pdbx_strand_id
1 'polypeptide(L)'
;MSTPDVPGKKAPQFSSFKPAPAPQKTDDCCCEGSCSTPSPVSERVIGTRYSWKVAGMDCAACARKVENAVRQVSGVNQVQVLFATEKLVVDAGSDIRQQVESAVQKAGYTLRDEQAPEAAPESRFRENLPLISLIIMMAISWGLEQFNHPFGQIAFIATTLVGLYPIARQALRLMKTGSYFAIETLMSVAAIGALFIGATAEAAMVLLLFLIGERLEGWAASRARKGVSALMALKPETATRLRNGEREEVAINTLQPGDIIEVAAGGRLPADGKLVSGFASFDESALTGESIPVERATGEKVPAGATSVDRLVTLEVLSEPGASAIDRILKLIEEAEERRAPIERFIDRFSRIYTPAIMAVALLVTLVPPLLFAASWQEWIYKGLTLLLIGCPCALVISTPAAITSGLAAAARRGALIKGGAALEQLGRVTQVAFDKTGTLTIGKPRVTAIHSASGIDEAELLALAAAVEQGATHPLAQAIVREAQTRELTIPVAKEQRALVGSGIEALVNGERVLICAAGKQPADAFAGQISELESAGQTVVLVLRNDTVLGVLALQDTLRDEARTAISELTQIGVKGVILTGDNPRAAAAIAGELGLEFKAGLMPEDKVRAVTHLNQQSPLAMVGDGINDAPAMKAATIGIAMGSGTDVALETADAALTHNRLRGLVQMIQLARATHANIRQNIAIALGLKGIFLVTTLLGITGLWLAVLADTGATVLVTANALRLLRKG
;
A
#
# COMPACT_ATOMS: atom_id res chain seq x y z
N MET A 1 -46.37 -58.93 -15.60
CA MET A 1 -45.29 -59.54 -14.85
C MET A 1 -44.52 -58.42 -14.17
N SER A 2 -44.85 -58.25 -12.99
CA SER A 2 -44.23 -57.85 -11.71
C SER A 2 -42.89 -57.11 -11.78
N THR A 3 -42.96 -55.86 -11.43
CA THR A 3 -41.87 -55.00 -10.94
C THR A 3 -41.57 -55.29 -9.45
N PRO A 4 -40.33 -55.28 -8.98
CA PRO A 4 -40.05 -55.35 -7.53
C PRO A 4 -39.87 -53.95 -6.92
N ASP A 5 -40.43 -53.85 -5.71
CA ASP A 5 -40.38 -52.74 -4.78
C ASP A 5 -38.99 -52.31 -4.35
N VAL A 6 -38.82 -50.98 -4.18
CA VAL A 6 -37.64 -50.37 -3.52
C VAL A 6 -38.13 -49.67 -2.24
N PRO A 7 -37.53 -49.94 -1.06
CA PRO A 7 -38.00 -49.38 0.22
C PRO A 7 -37.58 -47.91 0.41
N GLY A 8 -38.55 -47.12 0.86
CA GLY A 8 -38.42 -45.70 1.15
C GLY A 8 -37.50 -45.38 2.32
N LYS A 9 -36.60 -44.40 2.11
CA LYS A 9 -35.83 -43.75 3.17
C LYS A 9 -36.63 -42.60 3.78
N LYS A 10 -36.87 -42.71 5.10
CA LYS A 10 -37.48 -41.67 5.94
C LYS A 10 -36.60 -40.41 6.00
N ALA A 11 -37.24 -39.26 5.79
CA ALA A 11 -36.64 -37.96 6.04
C ALA A 11 -36.48 -37.68 7.54
N PRO A 12 -35.45 -36.96 7.98
CA PRO A 12 -35.31 -36.57 9.40
C PRO A 12 -36.24 -35.44 9.77
N GLN A 13 -36.96 -35.62 10.88
CA GLN A 13 -37.83 -34.64 11.50
C GLN A 13 -36.98 -33.57 12.18
N PHE A 14 -37.21 -32.30 11.82
CA PHE A 14 -36.71 -31.15 12.57
C PHE A 14 -37.54 -30.94 13.84
N SER A 15 -36.86 -30.96 15.01
CA SER A 15 -37.43 -30.60 16.28
C SER A 15 -37.67 -29.10 16.39
N SER A 16 -38.88 -28.71 16.78
CA SER A 16 -39.35 -27.35 17.02
C SER A 16 -38.58 -26.68 18.15
N PHE A 17 -37.95 -25.53 17.88
CA PHE A 17 -37.42 -24.62 18.89
C PHE A 17 -38.58 -23.86 19.54
N LYS A 18 -38.66 -23.92 20.88
CA LYS A 18 -39.52 -23.07 21.71
C LYS A 18 -38.91 -21.69 21.84
N PRO A 19 -39.65 -20.57 21.70
CA PRO A 19 -39.14 -19.23 21.96
C PRO A 19 -38.97 -18.98 23.46
N ALA A 20 -37.90 -18.28 23.82
CA ALA A 20 -37.62 -17.82 25.19
C ALA A 20 -38.53 -16.65 25.60
N PRO A 21 -38.89 -16.50 26.88
CA PRO A 21 -39.81 -15.48 27.34
C PRO A 21 -39.16 -14.07 27.32
N ALA A 22 -40.01 -13.07 26.99
CA ALA A 22 -39.66 -11.66 26.97
C ALA A 22 -39.35 -11.10 28.37
N PRO A 23 -38.40 -10.16 28.52
CA PRO A 23 -38.15 -9.50 29.78
C PRO A 23 -39.20 -8.43 30.09
N GLN A 24 -39.64 -8.40 31.36
CA GLN A 24 -40.59 -7.46 31.93
C GLN A 24 -40.05 -6.02 31.97
N LYS A 25 -40.91 -5.07 31.62
CA LYS A 25 -40.72 -3.64 31.79
C LYS A 25 -40.72 -3.27 33.27
N THR A 26 -39.73 -2.53 33.71
CA THR A 26 -39.83 -1.66 34.88
C THR A 26 -39.64 -0.22 34.41
N ASP A 27 -40.68 0.58 34.63
CA ASP A 27 -40.68 2.03 34.46
C ASP A 27 -39.74 2.65 35.51
N ASP A 28 -38.90 3.60 35.14
CA ASP A 28 -38.86 4.95 35.71
C ASP A 28 -37.71 5.81 35.17
N CYS A 29 -38.09 7.08 34.96
CA CYS A 29 -37.35 8.32 34.97
C CYS A 29 -36.55 8.81 33.75
N CYS A 30 -37.12 9.88 33.24
CA CYS A 30 -36.66 10.92 32.31
C CYS A 30 -35.22 11.38 32.46
N CYS A 31 -34.50 11.54 31.32
CA CYS A 31 -33.74 12.74 30.99
C CYS A 31 -33.34 12.74 29.51
N GLU A 32 -33.49 13.89 28.88
CA GLU A 32 -33.21 14.21 27.48
C GLU A 32 -31.74 13.99 27.11
N GLY A 33 -31.50 13.34 25.96
CA GLY A 33 -30.16 13.25 25.36
C GLY A 33 -30.13 12.21 24.22
N SER A 34 -29.98 12.68 23.01
CA SER A 34 -29.88 12.01 21.73
C SER A 34 -29.32 10.58 21.74
N CYS A 35 -30.14 9.60 21.32
CA CYS A 35 -29.73 8.24 21.05
C CYS A 35 -29.06 8.13 19.68
N SER A 36 -27.76 7.99 19.67
CA SER A 36 -27.00 7.40 18.56
C SER A 36 -26.70 5.93 18.90
N THR A 37 -27.12 5.02 18.04
CA THR A 37 -26.85 3.57 18.12
C THR A 37 -25.35 3.32 18.06
N PRO A 38 -24.76 2.52 18.97
CA PRO A 38 -23.35 2.14 18.87
C PRO A 38 -23.16 0.95 17.94
N SER A 39 -22.40 1.17 16.87
CA SER A 39 -21.70 0.11 16.13
C SER A 39 -20.67 -0.57 17.06
N PRO A 40 -20.32 -1.85 16.86
CA PRO A 40 -19.30 -2.49 17.68
C PRO A 40 -17.93 -1.86 17.39
N VAL A 41 -17.55 -0.91 18.23
CA VAL A 41 -16.22 -0.33 18.28
C VAL A 41 -15.31 -1.37 18.87
N SER A 42 -14.33 -1.85 18.08
CA SER A 42 -13.13 -2.44 18.66
C SER A 42 -12.58 -1.44 19.68
N GLU A 43 -12.40 -1.86 20.93
CA GLU A 43 -11.79 -1.06 21.98
C GLU A 43 -10.46 -0.48 21.49
N ARG A 44 -10.47 0.78 21.07
CA ARG A 44 -9.26 1.57 20.95
C ARG A 44 -8.78 1.83 22.37
N VAL A 45 -7.76 1.11 22.78
CA VAL A 45 -6.96 1.48 23.95
C VAL A 45 -6.48 2.90 23.70
N ILE A 46 -6.86 3.84 24.55
CA ILE A 46 -6.46 5.26 24.49
C ILE A 46 -4.98 5.31 24.89
N GLY A 47 -4.09 5.14 23.89
CA GLY A 47 -2.67 5.36 24.01
C GLY A 47 -2.23 6.53 23.16
N THR A 48 -1.27 7.30 23.63
CA THR A 48 -0.62 8.32 22.80
C THR A 48 0.33 7.64 21.84
N ARG A 49 0.22 7.99 20.56
CA ARG A 49 1.10 7.44 19.51
C ARG A 49 2.35 8.31 19.39
N TYR A 50 3.51 7.70 19.55
CA TYR A 50 4.81 8.32 19.43
C TYR A 50 5.51 7.81 18.16
N SER A 51 6.26 8.70 17.48
CA SER A 51 7.01 8.38 16.27
C SER A 51 8.42 8.95 16.36
N TRP A 52 9.43 8.14 16.06
CA TRP A 52 10.84 8.53 16.04
C TRP A 52 11.56 7.88 14.86
N LYS A 53 12.62 8.51 14.36
CA LYS A 53 13.54 7.88 13.42
C LYS A 53 14.56 7.00 14.14
N VAL A 54 14.88 5.84 13.57
CA VAL A 54 15.91 4.93 14.07
C VAL A 54 17.04 4.84 13.05
N ALA A 55 18.21 5.35 13.42
CA ALA A 55 19.39 5.29 12.56
C ALA A 55 20.15 3.96 12.74
N GLY A 56 20.75 3.48 11.65
CA GLY A 56 21.57 2.26 11.62
C GLY A 56 20.79 0.98 11.30
N MET A 57 19.56 1.07 10.75
CA MET A 57 18.82 -0.08 10.30
C MET A 57 19.11 -0.39 8.84
N ASP A 58 20.05 -1.30 8.61
CA ASP A 58 20.48 -1.66 7.25
C ASP A 58 19.65 -2.76 6.61
N CYS A 59 18.85 -3.49 7.39
CA CYS A 59 18.04 -4.61 6.90
C CYS A 59 16.72 -4.80 7.67
N ALA A 60 15.75 -5.50 7.05
CA ALA A 60 14.47 -5.83 7.66
C ALA A 60 14.59 -6.65 8.96
N ALA A 61 15.66 -7.45 9.10
CA ALA A 61 15.97 -8.17 10.33
C ALA A 61 16.36 -7.20 11.45
N CYS A 62 17.05 -6.10 11.13
CA CYS A 62 17.40 -5.02 12.07
C CYS A 62 16.14 -4.35 12.62
N ALA A 63 15.16 -4.05 11.76
CA ALA A 63 13.87 -3.50 12.17
C ALA A 63 13.16 -4.40 13.21
N ARG A 64 13.17 -5.71 12.99
CA ARG A 64 12.60 -6.68 13.97
C ARG A 64 13.36 -6.73 15.29
N LYS A 65 14.69 -6.57 15.28
CA LYS A 65 15.50 -6.52 16.51
C LYS A 65 15.10 -5.32 17.36
N VAL A 66 14.94 -4.15 16.75
CA VAL A 66 14.44 -2.92 17.40
C VAL A 66 13.04 -3.14 17.94
N GLU A 67 12.12 -3.67 17.12
CA GLU A 67 10.74 -3.94 17.50
C GLU A 67 10.65 -4.88 18.70
N ASN A 68 11.42 -5.97 18.71
CA ASN A 68 11.44 -6.91 19.81
C ASN A 68 12.02 -6.30 21.09
N ALA A 69 13.05 -5.45 20.99
CA ALA A 69 13.63 -4.78 22.15
C ALA A 69 12.66 -3.77 22.77
N VAL A 70 11.95 -2.99 21.95
CA VAL A 70 10.98 -2.00 22.42
C VAL A 70 9.69 -2.65 22.93
N ARG A 71 9.26 -3.78 22.36
CA ARG A 71 8.10 -4.55 22.84
C ARG A 71 8.24 -5.03 24.29
N GLN A 72 9.45 -5.16 24.80
CA GLN A 72 9.72 -5.58 26.19
C GLN A 72 9.67 -4.42 27.18
N VAL A 73 9.54 -3.18 26.71
CA VAL A 73 9.42 -2.00 27.57
C VAL A 73 8.03 -1.97 28.20
N SER A 74 8.00 -1.84 29.53
CA SER A 74 6.74 -1.75 30.28
C SER A 74 5.98 -0.47 29.88
N GLY A 75 4.69 -0.62 29.58
CA GLY A 75 3.83 0.49 29.13
C GLY A 75 3.69 0.63 27.62
N VAL A 76 4.37 -0.21 26.82
CA VAL A 76 4.16 -0.31 25.36
C VAL A 76 2.95 -1.20 25.09
N ASN A 77 1.92 -0.62 24.44
CA ASN A 77 0.74 -1.37 24.00
C ASN A 77 0.99 -2.01 22.63
N GLN A 78 1.52 -1.22 21.70
CA GLN A 78 1.88 -1.67 20.37
C GLN A 78 3.16 -1.01 19.92
N VAL A 79 4.00 -1.75 19.21
CA VAL A 79 5.23 -1.25 18.60
C VAL A 79 5.37 -1.79 17.19
N GLN A 80 5.79 -0.93 16.30
CA GLN A 80 6.06 -1.27 14.91
C GLN A 80 7.22 -0.45 14.37
N VAL A 81 8.09 -1.10 13.61
CA VAL A 81 9.18 -0.44 12.90
C VAL A 81 8.86 -0.45 11.41
N LEU A 82 8.79 0.75 10.84
CA LEU A 82 8.61 0.99 9.41
C LEU A 82 10.00 1.04 8.76
N PHE A 83 10.36 -0.02 8.08
CA PHE A 83 11.71 -0.19 7.56
C PHE A 83 12.03 0.75 6.40
N ALA A 84 11.08 1.03 5.48
CA ALA A 84 11.31 1.89 4.33
C ALA A 84 11.52 3.35 4.72
N THR A 85 10.84 3.84 5.75
CA THR A 85 10.92 5.20 6.27
C THR A 85 11.81 5.35 7.50
N GLU A 86 12.39 4.23 7.99
CA GLU A 86 13.23 4.17 9.20
C GLU A 86 12.53 4.71 10.47
N LYS A 87 11.21 4.64 10.52
CA LYS A 87 10.41 5.11 11.65
C LYS A 87 10.09 4.00 12.64
N LEU A 88 10.19 4.31 13.92
CA LEU A 88 9.67 3.51 15.03
C LEU A 88 8.39 4.16 15.52
N VAL A 89 7.28 3.44 15.42
CA VAL A 89 5.96 3.86 15.90
C VAL A 89 5.62 3.05 17.15
N VAL A 90 5.27 3.74 18.23
CA VAL A 90 4.95 3.13 19.53
C VAL A 90 3.66 3.72 20.07
N ASP A 91 2.71 2.85 20.39
CA ASP A 91 1.49 3.21 21.11
C ASP A 91 1.68 2.92 22.60
N ALA A 92 1.62 3.96 23.44
CA ALA A 92 1.83 3.84 24.87
C ALA A 92 0.86 4.72 25.68
N GLY A 93 0.58 4.28 26.91
CA GLY A 93 -0.31 5.01 27.83
C GLY A 93 0.35 6.18 28.58
N SER A 94 1.68 6.33 28.50
CA SER A 94 2.47 7.36 29.17
C SER A 94 3.71 7.73 28.34
N ASP A 95 4.39 8.82 28.70
CA ASP A 95 5.67 9.17 28.06
C ASP A 95 6.75 8.16 28.47
N ILE A 96 7.13 7.33 27.51
CA ILE A 96 8.13 6.27 27.66
C ILE A 96 9.39 6.51 26.82
N ARG A 97 9.61 7.76 26.35
CA ARG A 97 10.71 8.11 25.43
C ARG A 97 12.07 7.61 25.96
N GLN A 98 12.43 7.89 27.20
CA GLN A 98 13.72 7.50 27.76
C GLN A 98 13.88 5.97 27.82
N GLN A 99 12.80 5.24 28.12
CA GLN A 99 12.82 3.79 28.18
C GLN A 99 12.97 3.18 26.79
N VAL A 100 12.26 3.71 25.80
CA VAL A 100 12.37 3.32 24.38
C VAL A 100 13.77 3.63 23.86
N GLU A 101 14.31 4.83 24.12
CA GLU A 101 15.66 5.20 23.72
C GLU A 101 16.71 4.26 24.32
N SER A 102 16.60 3.95 25.59
CA SER A 102 17.49 2.97 26.26
C SER A 102 17.36 1.56 25.64
N ALA A 103 16.15 1.11 25.27
CA ALA A 103 15.93 -0.18 24.62
C ALA A 103 16.54 -0.22 23.22
N VAL A 104 16.34 0.83 22.43
CA VAL A 104 16.91 0.98 21.08
C VAL A 104 18.44 1.04 21.12
N GLN A 105 19.04 1.79 22.04
CA GLN A 105 20.47 1.85 22.24
C GLN A 105 21.07 0.50 22.70
N LYS A 106 20.38 -0.21 23.60
CA LYS A 106 20.78 -1.57 24.01
C LYS A 106 20.75 -2.56 22.84
N ALA A 107 19.82 -2.39 21.91
CA ALA A 107 19.76 -3.19 20.70
C ALA A 107 20.87 -2.81 19.66
N GLY A 108 21.60 -1.73 19.89
CA GLY A 108 22.71 -1.28 19.04
C GLY A 108 22.36 -0.21 18.02
N TYR A 109 21.18 0.44 18.16
CA TYR A 109 20.67 1.46 17.24
C TYR A 109 20.53 2.81 17.96
N THR A 110 20.35 3.90 17.19
CA THR A 110 20.16 5.25 17.75
C THR A 110 18.80 5.80 17.40
N LEU A 111 18.10 6.32 18.42
CA LEU A 111 16.84 7.02 18.26
C LEU A 111 17.13 8.51 17.91
N ARG A 112 16.42 9.06 16.94
CA ARG A 112 16.50 10.46 16.55
C ARG A 112 15.09 11.05 16.47
N ASP A 113 14.98 12.35 16.72
CA ASP A 113 13.75 13.06 16.49
C ASP A 113 13.48 13.17 14.97
N GLU A 114 12.23 13.15 14.60
CA GLU A 114 11.77 13.17 13.20
C GLU A 114 12.26 14.42 12.45
N GLN A 115 12.51 15.51 13.15
CA GLN A 115 12.96 16.80 12.62
C GLN A 115 14.48 17.02 12.72
N ALA A 116 15.24 16.06 13.25
CA ALA A 116 16.69 16.23 13.34
C ALA A 116 17.35 16.16 11.95
N PRO A 117 18.26 17.09 11.61
CA PRO A 117 18.96 17.06 10.33
C PRO A 117 19.68 15.73 10.12
N GLU A 118 19.67 15.25 8.89
CA GLU A 118 20.36 14.03 8.50
C GLU A 118 21.85 14.19 8.80
N ALA A 119 22.39 13.33 9.65
CA ALA A 119 23.82 13.36 9.92
C ALA A 119 24.59 13.06 8.65
N ALA A 120 25.66 13.82 8.39
CA ALA A 120 26.53 13.58 7.27
C ALA A 120 26.91 12.09 7.18
N PRO A 121 26.83 11.46 5.99
CA PRO A 121 27.10 10.04 5.85
C PRO A 121 28.51 9.74 6.38
N GLU A 122 28.61 8.84 7.36
CA GLU A 122 29.90 8.34 7.81
C GLU A 122 30.67 7.81 6.59
N SER A 123 31.96 8.06 6.54
CA SER A 123 32.75 7.67 5.37
C SER A 123 32.64 6.17 5.16
N ARG A 124 32.24 5.74 3.97
CA ARG A 124 32.11 4.33 3.55
C ARG A 124 33.36 3.48 3.90
N PHE A 125 34.49 4.13 4.03
CA PHE A 125 35.75 3.48 4.42
C PHE A 125 35.71 3.00 5.88
N ARG A 126 35.12 3.80 6.80
CA ARG A 126 35.04 3.48 8.23
C ARG A 126 34.08 2.33 8.51
N GLU A 127 33.00 2.25 7.75
CA GLU A 127 32.05 1.14 7.84
C GLU A 127 32.64 -0.20 7.38
N ASN A 128 33.49 -0.20 6.36
CA ASN A 128 34.10 -1.40 5.79
C ASN A 128 35.42 -1.81 6.48
N LEU A 129 35.91 -1.02 7.40
CA LEU A 129 37.17 -1.29 8.08
C LEU A 129 37.24 -2.67 8.78
N PRO A 130 36.19 -3.16 9.48
CA PRO A 130 36.21 -4.50 10.07
C PRO A 130 36.34 -5.61 9.03
N LEU A 131 35.64 -5.49 7.90
CA LEU A 131 35.72 -6.47 6.81
C LEU A 131 37.11 -6.44 6.14
N ILE A 132 37.63 -5.27 5.84
CA ILE A 132 38.95 -5.10 5.23
C ILE A 132 40.04 -5.67 6.17
N SER A 133 39.97 -5.37 7.47
CA SER A 133 40.92 -5.89 8.45
C SER A 133 40.89 -7.42 8.53
N LEU A 134 39.69 -8.01 8.50
CA LEU A 134 39.55 -9.46 8.53
C LEU A 134 40.07 -10.14 7.25
N ILE A 135 39.86 -9.53 6.06
CA ILE A 135 40.41 -10.02 4.80
C ILE A 135 41.96 -10.01 4.84
N ILE A 136 42.56 -8.91 5.31
CA ILE A 136 43.98 -8.80 5.43
C ILE A 136 44.56 -9.84 6.41
N MET A 137 43.96 -9.96 7.59
CA MET A 137 44.38 -10.95 8.59
C MET A 137 44.24 -12.38 8.05
N MET A 138 43.17 -12.67 7.31
CA MET A 138 42.94 -13.96 6.67
C MET A 138 44.05 -14.27 5.63
N ALA A 139 44.37 -13.33 4.78
CA ALA A 139 45.46 -13.47 3.80
C ALA A 139 46.83 -13.70 4.48
N ILE A 140 47.13 -12.95 5.54
CA ILE A 140 48.34 -13.17 6.34
C ILE A 140 48.36 -14.55 6.98
N SER A 141 47.24 -14.97 7.60
CA SER A 141 47.15 -16.29 8.24
C SER A 141 47.37 -17.43 7.24
N TRP A 142 46.79 -17.30 6.04
CA TRP A 142 46.97 -18.27 4.97
C TRP A 142 48.42 -18.29 4.47
N GLY A 143 49.04 -17.14 4.31
CA GLY A 143 50.45 -17.04 3.94
C GLY A 143 51.39 -17.68 4.98
N LEU A 144 51.15 -17.41 6.27
CA LEU A 144 51.92 -18.01 7.36
C LEU A 144 51.72 -19.55 7.43
N GLU A 145 50.57 -20.06 7.13
CA GLU A 145 50.29 -21.48 7.10
C GLU A 145 51.12 -22.20 6.00
N GLN A 146 51.30 -21.54 4.84
CA GLN A 146 52.13 -22.07 3.75
C GLN A 146 53.63 -22.16 4.12
N PHE A 147 54.09 -21.23 4.97
CA PHE A 147 55.53 -21.19 5.37
C PHE A 147 55.81 -21.95 6.66
N ASN A 148 54.87 -21.94 7.62
CA ASN A 148 55.02 -22.61 8.90
C ASN A 148 53.66 -22.91 9.54
N HIS A 149 53.25 -24.18 9.49
CA HIS A 149 51.94 -24.62 9.91
C HIS A 149 51.52 -24.23 11.35
N PRO A 150 52.35 -24.30 12.40
CA PRO A 150 51.96 -23.87 13.73
C PRO A 150 51.67 -22.38 13.86
N PHE A 151 52.43 -21.52 13.20
CA PHE A 151 52.21 -20.09 13.22
C PHE A 151 50.97 -19.71 12.43
N GLY A 152 50.65 -20.43 11.34
CA GLY A 152 49.43 -20.26 10.58
C GLY A 152 48.20 -20.55 11.41
N GLN A 153 48.17 -21.63 12.19
CA GLN A 153 47.06 -21.96 13.04
C GLN A 153 46.85 -20.89 14.14
N ILE A 154 47.90 -20.41 14.79
CA ILE A 154 47.82 -19.33 15.78
C ILE A 154 47.26 -18.04 15.12
N ALA A 155 47.68 -17.72 13.90
CA ALA A 155 47.19 -16.59 13.16
C ALA A 155 45.70 -16.71 12.83
N PHE A 156 45.24 -17.89 12.44
CA PHE A 156 43.81 -18.15 12.22
C PHE A 156 42.97 -18.05 13.50
N ILE A 157 43.50 -18.53 14.64
CA ILE A 157 42.83 -18.33 15.93
C ILE A 157 42.69 -16.86 16.26
N ALA A 158 43.77 -16.08 16.10
CA ALA A 158 43.77 -14.62 16.33
C ALA A 158 42.77 -13.93 15.40
N THR A 159 42.76 -14.28 14.11
CA THR A 159 41.81 -13.77 13.10
C THR A 159 40.37 -14.07 13.50
N THR A 160 40.09 -15.30 13.94
CA THR A 160 38.77 -15.71 14.38
C THR A 160 38.33 -14.94 15.61
N LEU A 161 39.19 -14.76 16.61
CA LEU A 161 38.86 -14.01 17.85
C LEU A 161 38.57 -12.54 17.56
N VAL A 162 39.35 -11.91 16.68
CA VAL A 162 39.11 -10.51 16.25
C VAL A 162 37.77 -10.39 15.51
N GLY A 163 37.49 -11.28 14.56
CA GLY A 163 36.22 -11.28 13.80
C GLY A 163 35.03 -11.66 14.65
N LEU A 164 35.21 -12.55 15.63
CA LEU A 164 34.17 -13.02 16.55
C LEU A 164 33.75 -11.95 17.58
N TYR A 165 34.67 -11.09 18.00
CA TYR A 165 34.40 -10.12 19.09
C TYR A 165 33.16 -9.24 18.85
N PRO A 166 33.01 -8.54 17.71
CA PRO A 166 31.82 -7.73 17.46
C PRO A 166 30.53 -8.57 17.40
N ILE A 167 30.60 -9.73 16.75
CA ILE A 167 29.46 -10.65 16.57
C ILE A 167 29.00 -11.23 17.92
N ALA A 168 29.93 -11.71 18.72
CA ALA A 168 29.64 -12.26 20.06
C ALA A 168 29.08 -11.18 21.00
N ARG A 169 29.64 -9.95 20.94
CA ARG A 169 29.10 -8.82 21.72
C ARG A 169 27.66 -8.50 21.34
N GLN A 170 27.34 -8.55 20.05
CA GLN A 170 25.98 -8.33 19.55
C GLN A 170 25.06 -9.48 19.94
N ALA A 171 25.52 -10.73 19.82
CA ALA A 171 24.80 -11.93 20.28
C ALA A 171 24.42 -11.84 21.76
N LEU A 172 25.36 -11.45 22.62
CA LEU A 172 25.12 -11.26 24.07
C LEU A 172 24.10 -10.14 24.34
N ARG A 173 24.13 -9.06 23.58
CA ARG A 173 23.12 -7.99 23.69
C ARG A 173 21.72 -8.49 23.32
N LEU A 174 21.62 -9.23 22.21
CA LEU A 174 20.35 -9.78 21.72
C LEU A 174 19.80 -10.85 22.68
N MET A 175 20.64 -11.68 23.28
CA MET A 175 20.21 -12.63 24.32
C MET A 175 19.64 -11.90 25.52
N LYS A 176 20.25 -10.80 25.98
CA LYS A 176 19.72 -9.97 27.07
C LYS A 176 18.39 -9.31 26.76
N THR A 177 18.05 -9.10 25.48
CA THR A 177 16.76 -8.58 25.01
C THR A 177 15.76 -9.70 24.63
N GLY A 178 16.01 -10.95 25.04
CA GLY A 178 15.10 -12.09 24.83
C GLY A 178 15.17 -12.74 23.45
N SER A 179 16.09 -12.31 22.58
CA SER A 179 16.28 -12.88 21.23
C SER A 179 17.40 -13.95 21.27
N TYR A 180 17.12 -15.09 21.88
CA TYR A 180 18.10 -16.17 22.07
C TYR A 180 18.56 -16.85 20.78
N PHE A 181 17.71 -16.90 19.76
CA PHE A 181 17.94 -17.62 18.51
C PHE A 181 18.30 -16.69 17.36
N ALA A 182 19.04 -15.62 17.65
CA ALA A 182 19.56 -14.74 16.64
C ALA A 182 20.70 -15.39 15.84
N ILE A 183 20.88 -15.00 14.58
CA ILE A 183 21.93 -15.53 13.71
C ILE A 183 23.33 -15.30 14.31
N GLU A 184 23.54 -14.18 14.97
CA GLU A 184 24.79 -13.83 15.65
C GLU A 184 25.13 -14.83 16.77
N THR A 185 24.11 -15.35 17.46
CA THR A 185 24.29 -16.40 18.46
C THR A 185 24.71 -17.72 17.83
N LEU A 186 24.02 -18.13 16.74
CA LEU A 186 24.35 -19.36 16.01
C LEU A 186 25.75 -19.31 15.41
N MET A 187 26.11 -18.17 14.81
CA MET A 187 27.43 -17.95 14.24
C MET A 187 28.54 -17.96 15.30
N SER A 188 28.29 -17.33 16.43
CA SER A 188 29.25 -17.33 17.57
C SER A 188 29.47 -18.74 18.09
N VAL A 189 28.40 -19.52 18.28
CA VAL A 189 28.49 -20.92 18.73
C VAL A 189 29.25 -21.78 17.71
N ALA A 190 28.95 -21.61 16.42
CA ALA A 190 29.63 -22.35 15.36
C ALA A 190 31.14 -22.03 15.25
N ALA A 191 31.51 -20.74 15.32
CA ALA A 191 32.91 -20.31 15.27
C ALA A 191 33.71 -20.78 16.51
N ILE A 192 33.14 -20.66 17.70
CA ILE A 192 33.73 -21.16 18.93
C ILE A 192 33.87 -22.67 18.87
N GLY A 193 32.81 -23.38 18.48
CA GLY A 193 32.83 -24.85 18.34
C GLY A 193 33.89 -25.32 17.34
N ALA A 194 34.04 -24.65 16.19
CA ALA A 194 35.06 -24.94 15.21
C ALA A 194 36.48 -24.74 15.75
N LEU A 195 36.72 -23.70 16.56
CA LEU A 195 38.02 -23.52 17.28
C LEU A 195 38.30 -24.68 18.21
N PHE A 196 37.33 -25.14 19.00
CA PHE A 196 37.51 -26.25 19.95
C PHE A 196 37.84 -27.58 19.27
N ILE A 197 37.34 -27.85 18.05
CA ILE A 197 37.65 -29.08 17.32
C ILE A 197 38.90 -28.92 16.41
N GLY A 198 39.60 -27.77 16.47
CA GLY A 198 40.82 -27.51 15.72
C GLY A 198 40.61 -27.06 14.25
N ALA A 199 39.39 -26.79 13.83
CA ALA A 199 39.06 -26.26 12.50
C ALA A 199 39.24 -24.74 12.43
N THR A 200 40.47 -24.26 12.68
CA THR A 200 40.78 -22.82 12.89
C THR A 200 40.60 -21.99 11.63
N ALA A 201 41.07 -22.49 10.48
CA ALA A 201 40.90 -21.81 9.19
C ALA A 201 39.43 -21.71 8.76
N GLU A 202 38.65 -22.76 9.03
CA GLU A 202 37.22 -22.79 8.73
C GLU A 202 36.44 -21.82 9.63
N ALA A 203 36.81 -21.72 10.92
CA ALA A 203 36.20 -20.77 11.84
C ALA A 203 36.38 -19.32 11.36
N ALA A 204 37.58 -18.95 10.92
CA ALA A 204 37.88 -17.63 10.37
C ALA A 204 37.10 -17.40 9.05
N MET A 205 37.05 -18.39 8.15
CA MET A 205 36.32 -18.30 6.89
C MET A 205 34.81 -18.12 7.09
N VAL A 206 34.23 -18.82 8.05
CA VAL A 206 32.81 -18.68 8.43
C VAL A 206 32.46 -17.23 8.80
N LEU A 207 33.30 -16.58 9.63
CA LEU A 207 33.10 -15.19 10.04
C LEU A 207 33.29 -14.21 8.88
N LEU A 208 34.29 -14.45 8.02
CA LEU A 208 34.53 -13.63 6.83
C LEU A 208 33.32 -13.67 5.89
N LEU A 209 32.84 -14.86 5.55
CA LEU A 209 31.70 -15.03 4.68
C LEU A 209 30.42 -14.45 5.26
N PHE A 210 30.25 -14.56 6.58
CA PHE A 210 29.13 -13.93 7.28
C PHE A 210 29.16 -12.39 7.14
N LEU A 211 30.29 -11.74 7.40
CA LEU A 211 30.44 -10.29 7.25
C LEU A 211 30.24 -9.83 5.81
N ILE A 212 30.72 -10.58 4.82
CA ILE A 212 30.45 -10.33 3.40
C ILE A 212 28.96 -10.41 3.12
N GLY A 213 28.31 -11.45 3.62
CA GLY A 213 26.86 -11.65 3.47
C GLY A 213 26.06 -10.50 4.06
N GLU A 214 26.37 -10.08 5.28
CA GLU A 214 25.73 -8.94 5.96
C GLU A 214 25.87 -7.64 5.15
N ARG A 215 27.06 -7.39 4.56
CA ARG A 215 27.29 -6.21 3.71
C ARG A 215 26.50 -6.25 2.40
N LEU A 216 26.44 -7.41 1.75
CA LEU A 216 25.66 -7.58 0.52
C LEU A 216 24.17 -7.43 0.79
N GLU A 217 23.69 -7.94 1.91
CA GLU A 217 22.30 -7.79 2.37
C GLU A 217 21.95 -6.32 2.60
N GLY A 218 22.78 -5.59 3.38
CA GLY A 218 22.59 -4.16 3.64
C GLY A 218 22.58 -3.34 2.34
N TRP A 219 23.50 -3.65 1.41
CA TRP A 219 23.54 -3.00 0.09
C TRP A 219 22.24 -3.24 -0.71
N ALA A 220 21.77 -4.48 -0.72
CA ALA A 220 20.56 -4.85 -1.46
C ALA A 220 19.29 -4.23 -0.85
N ALA A 221 19.20 -4.20 0.48
CA ALA A 221 18.12 -3.54 1.22
C ALA A 221 18.11 -2.02 0.98
N SER A 222 19.27 -1.38 1.01
CA SER A 222 19.45 0.05 0.66
C SER A 222 18.99 0.33 -0.78
N ARG A 223 19.30 -0.58 -1.72
CA ARG A 223 18.88 -0.44 -3.12
C ARG A 223 17.36 -0.52 -3.27
N ALA A 224 16.68 -1.40 -2.53
CA ALA A 224 15.23 -1.51 -2.52
C ALA A 224 14.57 -0.23 -1.95
N ARG A 225 15.14 0.32 -0.86
CA ARG A 225 14.65 1.57 -0.24
C ARG A 225 14.83 2.83 -1.08
N LYS A 226 15.83 2.89 -1.96
CA LYS A 226 16.08 4.07 -2.81
C LYS A 226 14.87 4.52 -3.62
N GLY A 227 13.95 3.62 -3.97
CA GLY A 227 12.70 3.97 -4.63
C GLY A 227 11.79 4.84 -3.77
N VAL A 228 11.70 4.57 -2.47
CA VAL A 228 10.91 5.35 -1.50
C VAL A 228 11.65 6.62 -1.09
N SER A 229 12.97 6.53 -0.82
CA SER A 229 13.80 7.70 -0.49
C SER A 229 13.80 8.74 -1.59
N ALA A 230 13.72 8.33 -2.87
CA ALA A 230 13.63 9.26 -3.99
C ALA A 230 12.35 10.12 -3.93
N LEU A 231 11.23 9.55 -3.49
CA LEU A 231 9.99 10.31 -3.27
C LEU A 231 10.12 11.28 -2.09
N MET A 232 10.77 10.87 -1.01
CA MET A 232 11.05 11.77 0.13
C MET A 232 11.96 12.95 -0.27
N ALA A 233 12.95 12.72 -1.14
CA ALA A 233 13.84 13.74 -1.66
C ALA A 233 13.16 14.73 -2.63
N LEU A 234 11.88 14.52 -3.01
CA LEU A 234 11.11 15.47 -3.82
C LEU A 234 10.64 16.68 -3.01
N LYS A 235 10.62 16.60 -1.68
CA LYS A 235 10.21 17.68 -0.81
C LYS A 235 11.45 18.51 -0.43
N PRO A 236 11.55 19.79 -0.87
CA PRO A 236 12.60 20.69 -0.41
C PRO A 236 12.48 20.92 1.10
N GLU A 237 13.54 21.34 1.78
CA GLU A 237 13.51 21.66 3.22
C GLU A 237 13.07 23.09 3.48
N THR A 238 13.33 23.99 2.52
CA THR A 238 13.03 25.42 2.60
C THR A 238 12.23 25.89 1.40
N ALA A 239 11.53 27.00 1.57
CA ALA A 239 10.77 27.69 0.53
C ALA A 239 11.04 29.19 0.57
N THR A 240 11.00 29.85 -0.59
CA THR A 240 11.06 31.30 -0.69
C THR A 240 9.63 31.87 -0.62
N ARG A 241 9.27 32.46 0.52
CA ARG A 241 7.98 33.14 0.72
C ARG A 241 8.10 34.62 0.36
N LEU A 242 7.08 35.14 -0.32
CA LEU A 242 6.92 36.57 -0.57
C LEU A 242 6.01 37.17 0.49
N ARG A 243 6.52 38.11 1.29
CA ARG A 243 5.74 38.86 2.26
C ARG A 243 5.97 40.36 2.06
N ASN A 244 4.93 41.10 1.77
CA ASN A 244 4.98 42.52 1.48
C ASN A 244 5.99 42.93 0.36
N GLY A 245 6.24 42.04 -0.60
CA GLY A 245 7.18 42.24 -1.69
C GLY A 245 8.64 41.87 -1.36
N GLU A 246 8.95 41.46 -0.14
CA GLU A 246 10.26 40.96 0.25
C GLU A 246 10.31 39.44 0.20
N ARG A 247 11.49 38.90 -0.18
CA ARG A 247 11.76 37.46 -0.23
C ARG A 247 12.32 37.01 1.12
N GLU A 248 11.66 36.03 1.70
CA GLU A 248 12.06 35.40 2.96
C GLU A 248 12.22 33.91 2.75
N GLU A 249 13.37 33.35 3.12
CA GLU A 249 13.57 31.91 3.14
C GLU A 249 12.99 31.33 4.44
N VAL A 250 12.02 30.44 4.31
CA VAL A 250 11.32 29.85 5.46
C VAL A 250 11.35 28.32 5.38
N ALA A 251 11.29 27.66 6.52
CA ALA A 251 11.11 26.22 6.57
C ALA A 251 9.72 25.83 6.06
N ILE A 252 9.60 24.75 5.30
CA ILE A 252 8.33 24.31 4.68
C ILE A 252 7.22 24.11 5.71
N ASN A 253 7.55 23.57 6.87
CA ASN A 253 6.58 23.33 7.95
C ASN A 253 5.94 24.61 8.54
N THR A 254 6.43 25.79 8.17
CA THR A 254 5.87 27.09 8.59
C THR A 254 4.96 27.71 7.54
N LEU A 255 4.89 27.15 6.33
CA LEU A 255 3.99 27.63 5.28
C LEU A 255 2.53 27.40 5.66
N GLN A 256 1.67 28.36 5.36
CA GLN A 256 0.24 28.28 5.60
C GLN A 256 -0.54 28.49 4.30
N PRO A 257 -1.75 27.95 4.19
CA PRO A 257 -2.63 28.24 3.06
C PRO A 257 -2.84 29.76 2.92
N GLY A 258 -2.68 30.26 1.67
CA GLY A 258 -2.71 31.68 1.37
C GLY A 258 -1.34 32.37 1.33
N ASP A 259 -0.27 31.75 1.82
CA ASP A 259 1.09 32.26 1.64
C ASP A 259 1.45 32.27 0.15
N ILE A 260 2.16 33.33 -0.27
CA ILE A 260 2.67 33.42 -1.64
C ILE A 260 4.13 32.97 -1.64
N ILE A 261 4.45 32.01 -2.49
CA ILE A 261 5.80 31.46 -2.64
C ILE A 261 6.33 31.66 -4.07
N GLU A 262 7.64 31.79 -4.19
CA GLU A 262 8.35 31.77 -5.47
C GLU A 262 9.15 30.50 -5.64
N VAL A 263 9.09 29.92 -6.84
CA VAL A 263 9.88 28.75 -7.23
C VAL A 263 10.63 29.08 -8.51
N ALA A 264 11.94 28.98 -8.47
CA ALA A 264 12.81 29.25 -9.61
C ALA A 264 12.66 28.17 -10.70
N ALA A 265 13.08 28.49 -11.93
CA ALA A 265 13.22 27.47 -12.98
C ALA A 265 14.14 26.35 -12.53
N GLY A 266 13.73 25.10 -12.74
CA GLY A 266 14.40 23.91 -12.20
C GLY A 266 14.16 23.67 -10.71
N GLY A 267 13.45 24.55 -10.01
CA GLY A 267 13.09 24.41 -8.61
C GLY A 267 11.86 23.52 -8.42
N ARG A 268 11.80 22.84 -7.27
CA ARG A 268 10.65 21.98 -6.88
C ARG A 268 9.68 22.72 -6.00
N LEU A 269 8.39 22.45 -6.20
CA LEU A 269 7.33 23.03 -5.38
C LEU A 269 7.34 22.43 -3.97
N PRO A 270 7.42 23.27 -2.93
CA PRO A 270 7.46 22.82 -1.54
C PRO A 270 6.09 22.43 -0.97
N ALA A 271 4.99 22.94 -1.55
CA ALA A 271 3.61 22.72 -1.11
C ALA A 271 2.70 22.66 -2.35
N ASP A 272 1.50 22.11 -2.19
CA ASP A 272 0.48 22.22 -3.24
C ASP A 272 0.12 23.69 -3.40
N GLY A 273 0.14 24.21 -4.61
CA GLY A 273 -0.07 25.62 -4.90
C GLY A 273 -0.99 25.86 -6.07
N LYS A 274 -1.42 27.10 -6.22
CA LYS A 274 -2.20 27.61 -7.32
C LYS A 274 -1.40 28.70 -8.02
N LEU A 275 -1.25 28.62 -9.34
CA LEU A 275 -0.49 29.59 -10.11
C LEU A 275 -1.16 30.97 -10.02
N VAL A 276 -0.43 31.99 -9.53
CA VAL A 276 -0.96 33.33 -9.27
C VAL A 276 -1.06 34.13 -10.57
N SER A 277 -0.08 34.01 -11.46
CA SER A 277 -0.08 34.79 -12.70
C SER A 277 0.69 34.08 -13.79
N GLY A 278 0.26 34.30 -15.05
CA GLY A 278 0.93 33.83 -16.24
C GLY A 278 0.58 32.37 -16.61
N PHE A 279 1.54 31.72 -17.23
CA PHE A 279 1.44 30.42 -17.81
C PHE A 279 2.81 29.75 -17.69
N ALA A 280 2.88 28.54 -17.22
CA ALA A 280 4.15 27.85 -16.98
C ALA A 280 4.03 26.33 -17.17
N SER A 281 5.15 25.70 -17.54
CA SER A 281 5.28 24.26 -17.69
C SER A 281 5.86 23.63 -16.42
N PHE A 282 5.24 22.54 -15.96
CA PHE A 282 5.66 21.81 -14.78
C PHE A 282 5.98 20.36 -15.14
N ASP A 283 7.14 19.91 -14.74
CA ASP A 283 7.50 18.49 -14.77
C ASP A 283 6.94 17.80 -13.53
N GLU A 284 5.89 17.03 -13.72
CA GLU A 284 5.24 16.24 -12.70
C GLU A 284 5.71 14.76 -12.74
N SER A 285 6.72 14.42 -13.55
CA SER A 285 7.16 13.04 -13.82
C SER A 285 7.53 12.25 -12.57
N ALA A 286 8.10 12.90 -11.58
CA ALA A 286 8.47 12.28 -10.31
C ALA A 286 7.26 11.82 -9.48
N LEU A 287 6.10 12.44 -9.66
CA LEU A 287 4.84 12.09 -9.02
C LEU A 287 3.99 11.20 -9.92
N THR A 288 4.06 11.45 -11.21
CA THR A 288 3.14 10.94 -12.22
C THR A 288 3.75 9.85 -13.08
N GLY A 289 5.07 9.78 -13.17
CA GLY A 289 5.77 8.91 -14.11
C GLY A 289 5.66 9.35 -15.58
N GLU A 290 5.02 10.50 -15.85
CA GLU A 290 4.90 11.05 -17.20
C GLU A 290 6.05 12.01 -17.52
N SER A 291 6.80 11.71 -18.56
CA SER A 291 7.96 12.51 -18.97
C SER A 291 7.62 13.81 -19.69
N ILE A 292 6.33 14.04 -20.02
CA ILE A 292 5.90 15.25 -20.75
C ILE A 292 5.48 16.30 -19.72
N PRO A 293 6.11 17.49 -19.70
CA PRO A 293 5.71 18.58 -18.84
C PRO A 293 4.25 19.01 -19.08
N VAL A 294 3.56 19.33 -17.99
CA VAL A 294 2.15 19.77 -18.02
C VAL A 294 2.13 21.29 -17.98
N GLU A 295 1.43 21.88 -18.96
CA GLU A 295 1.22 23.31 -18.98
C GLU A 295 0.08 23.73 -18.05
N ARG A 296 0.31 24.76 -17.23
CA ARG A 296 -0.66 25.31 -16.28
C ARG A 296 -0.87 26.78 -16.50
N ALA A 297 -2.12 27.18 -16.49
CA ALA A 297 -2.54 28.59 -16.57
C ALA A 297 -2.79 29.20 -15.18
N THR A 298 -2.90 30.53 -15.12
CA THR A 298 -3.28 31.25 -13.89
C THR A 298 -4.55 30.65 -13.28
N GLY A 299 -4.50 30.36 -12.01
CA GLY A 299 -5.61 29.80 -11.24
C GLY A 299 -5.64 28.27 -11.20
N GLU A 300 -4.81 27.57 -11.98
CA GLU A 300 -4.72 26.12 -11.94
C GLU A 300 -3.83 25.62 -10.81
N LYS A 301 -4.17 24.45 -10.31
CA LYS A 301 -3.44 23.80 -9.20
C LYS A 301 -2.21 23.07 -9.71
N VAL A 302 -1.12 23.17 -8.95
CA VAL A 302 0.14 22.45 -9.19
C VAL A 302 0.48 21.67 -7.92
N PRO A 303 0.77 20.36 -7.99
CA PRO A 303 1.08 19.55 -6.81
C PRO A 303 2.48 19.85 -6.28
N ALA A 304 2.67 19.70 -4.97
CA ALA A 304 3.98 19.69 -4.33
C ALA A 304 4.89 18.64 -4.95
N GLY A 305 6.18 18.98 -5.13
CA GLY A 305 7.17 18.10 -5.76
C GLY A 305 7.25 18.18 -7.28
N ALA A 306 6.32 18.85 -7.95
CA ALA A 306 6.46 19.22 -9.35
C ALA A 306 7.65 20.19 -9.51
N THR A 307 8.34 20.12 -10.64
CA THR A 307 9.48 21.00 -10.96
C THR A 307 9.04 22.04 -11.97
N SER A 308 9.26 23.33 -11.69
CA SER A 308 9.06 24.37 -12.70
C SER A 308 10.11 24.22 -13.81
N VAL A 309 9.70 24.08 -15.07
CA VAL A 309 10.63 23.75 -16.16
C VAL A 309 11.30 24.99 -16.73
N ASP A 310 10.53 26.02 -17.04
CA ASP A 310 10.95 27.09 -17.96
C ASP A 310 11.15 28.46 -17.33
N ARG A 311 10.58 28.73 -16.13
CA ARG A 311 10.60 30.07 -15.53
C ARG A 311 10.45 30.08 -14.02
N LEU A 312 10.73 31.26 -13.44
CA LEU A 312 10.34 31.60 -12.07
C LEU A 312 8.80 31.69 -12.02
N VAL A 313 8.19 30.98 -11.11
CA VAL A 313 6.74 30.96 -10.89
C VAL A 313 6.36 31.45 -9.52
N THR A 314 5.24 32.14 -9.43
CA THR A 314 4.65 32.58 -8.15
C THR A 314 3.37 31.79 -7.91
N LEU A 315 3.27 31.17 -6.76
CA LEU A 315 2.16 30.29 -6.40
C LEU A 315 1.59 30.70 -5.04
N GLU A 316 0.27 30.58 -4.91
CA GLU A 316 -0.45 30.67 -3.65
C GLU A 316 -0.52 29.28 -3.04
N VAL A 317 -0.05 29.10 -1.81
CA VAL A 317 -0.07 27.82 -1.09
C VAL A 317 -1.50 27.41 -0.78
N LEU A 318 -1.86 26.16 -1.11
CA LEU A 318 -3.19 25.59 -0.86
C LEU A 318 -3.21 24.56 0.26
N SER A 319 -2.09 23.83 0.45
CA SER A 319 -2.03 22.75 1.44
C SER A 319 -1.54 23.24 2.80
N GLU A 320 -2.13 22.68 3.86
CA GLU A 320 -1.57 22.83 5.21
C GLU A 320 -0.21 22.10 5.33
N PRO A 321 0.64 22.49 6.30
CA PRO A 321 1.87 21.79 6.58
C PRO A 321 1.63 20.30 6.87
N GLY A 322 2.31 19.41 6.14
CA GLY A 322 2.14 17.95 6.28
C GLY A 322 0.92 17.36 5.55
N ALA A 323 0.17 18.16 4.77
CA ALA A 323 -1.00 17.72 4.02
C ALA A 323 -0.85 17.88 2.49
N SER A 324 0.35 18.13 1.98
CA SER A 324 0.60 18.22 0.53
C SER A 324 0.43 16.87 -0.19
N ALA A 325 0.37 16.89 -1.51
CA ALA A 325 0.27 15.68 -2.34
C ALA A 325 1.39 14.66 -2.01
N ILE A 326 2.63 15.14 -1.82
CA ILE A 326 3.76 14.29 -1.40
C ILE A 326 3.55 13.74 0.01
N ASP A 327 3.11 14.56 0.97
CA ASP A 327 2.88 14.13 2.34
C ASP A 327 1.81 13.03 2.40
N ARG A 328 0.75 13.15 1.59
CA ARG A 328 -0.27 12.11 1.46
C ARG A 328 0.29 10.81 0.89
N ILE A 329 1.15 10.88 -0.14
CA ILE A 329 1.81 9.70 -0.71
C ILE A 329 2.71 9.04 0.32
N LEU A 330 3.52 9.80 1.05
CA LEU A 330 4.40 9.29 2.10
C LEU A 330 3.60 8.64 3.23
N LYS A 331 2.52 9.27 3.67
CA LYS A 331 1.62 8.72 4.69
C LYS A 331 0.99 7.40 4.23
N LEU A 332 0.56 7.32 2.97
CA LEU A 332 0.04 6.07 2.39
C LEU A 332 1.10 4.96 2.35
N ILE A 333 2.36 5.30 2.08
CA ILE A 333 3.48 4.34 2.11
C ILE A 333 3.73 3.86 3.54
N GLU A 334 3.71 4.76 4.53
CA GLU A 334 3.84 4.42 5.94
C GLU A 334 2.71 3.51 6.43
N GLU A 335 1.45 3.87 6.16
CA GLU A 335 0.28 3.03 6.45
C GLU A 335 0.36 1.68 5.74
N ALA A 336 0.97 1.67 4.54
CA ALA A 336 1.22 0.48 3.77
C ALA A 336 2.19 -0.47 4.49
N GLU A 337 3.25 0.03 5.06
CA GLU A 337 4.20 -0.77 5.83
C GLU A 337 3.60 -1.30 7.15
N GLU A 338 2.68 -0.55 7.76
CA GLU A 338 1.97 -1.00 8.95
C GLU A 338 1.13 -2.27 8.70
N ARG A 339 0.57 -2.44 7.50
CA ARG A 339 -0.28 -3.58 7.12
C ARG A 339 0.53 -4.73 6.56
N ARG A 340 1.18 -5.51 7.45
CA ARG A 340 1.97 -6.68 7.05
C ARG A 340 1.17 -7.72 6.28
N ALA A 341 1.77 -8.25 5.21
CA ALA A 341 1.17 -9.29 4.40
C ALA A 341 0.91 -10.58 5.20
N PRO A 342 -0.15 -11.35 4.89
CA PRO A 342 -0.37 -12.67 5.47
C PRO A 342 0.84 -13.59 5.34
N ILE A 343 1.54 -13.55 4.20
CA ILE A 343 2.74 -14.36 3.95
C ILE A 343 3.90 -13.98 4.90
N GLU A 344 4.08 -12.70 5.24
CA GLU A 344 5.10 -12.28 6.21
C GLU A 344 4.81 -12.82 7.60
N ARG A 345 3.54 -12.76 8.04
CA ARG A 345 3.10 -13.33 9.31
C ARG A 345 3.27 -14.84 9.36
N PHE A 346 3.06 -15.52 8.23
CA PHE A 346 3.30 -16.95 8.12
C PHE A 346 4.79 -17.29 8.26
N ILE A 347 5.68 -16.56 7.58
CA ILE A 347 7.13 -16.76 7.66
C ILE A 347 7.65 -16.50 9.07
N ASP A 348 7.14 -15.47 9.75
CA ASP A 348 7.51 -15.18 11.14
C ASP A 348 7.09 -16.30 12.10
N ARG A 349 5.90 -16.86 11.92
CA ARG A 349 5.42 -18.00 12.69
C ARG A 349 6.23 -19.25 12.39
N PHE A 350 6.51 -19.51 11.12
CA PHE A 350 7.35 -20.63 10.68
C PHE A 350 8.75 -20.54 11.31
N SER A 351 9.41 -19.40 11.22
CA SER A 351 10.76 -19.20 11.75
C SER A 351 10.83 -19.44 13.26
N ARG A 352 9.80 -19.04 14.03
CA ARG A 352 9.73 -19.26 15.48
C ARG A 352 9.66 -20.75 15.88
N ILE A 353 9.14 -21.60 15.02
CA ILE A 353 9.07 -23.05 15.25
C ILE A 353 10.28 -23.74 14.64
N TYR A 354 10.65 -23.36 13.43
CA TYR A 354 11.72 -23.97 12.66
C TYR A 354 13.08 -23.84 13.32
N THR A 355 13.45 -22.64 13.81
CA THR A 355 14.78 -22.41 14.38
C THR A 355 15.06 -23.26 15.63
N PRO A 356 14.18 -23.33 16.64
CA PRO A 356 14.37 -24.27 17.76
C PRO A 356 14.38 -25.74 17.32
N ALA A 357 13.56 -26.11 16.34
CA ALA A 357 13.51 -27.49 15.85
C ALA A 357 14.84 -27.92 15.20
N ILE A 358 15.41 -27.08 14.34
CA ILE A 358 16.70 -27.39 13.70
C ILE A 358 17.86 -27.41 14.70
N MET A 359 17.81 -26.60 15.73
CA MET A 359 18.79 -26.63 16.83
C MET A 359 18.70 -27.95 17.60
N ALA A 360 17.49 -28.43 17.89
CA ALA A 360 17.29 -29.73 18.52
C ALA A 360 17.82 -30.87 17.62
N VAL A 361 17.56 -30.81 16.31
CA VAL A 361 18.11 -31.77 15.36
C VAL A 361 19.64 -31.72 15.33
N ALA A 362 20.24 -30.54 15.27
CA ALA A 362 21.70 -30.39 15.28
C ALA A 362 22.31 -30.98 16.57
N LEU A 363 21.65 -30.74 17.70
CA LEU A 363 22.08 -31.34 19.01
C LEU A 363 21.96 -32.85 19.01
N LEU A 364 20.85 -33.40 18.49
CA LEU A 364 20.67 -34.87 18.38
C LEU A 364 21.73 -35.49 17.45
N VAL A 365 21.99 -34.86 16.29
CA VAL A 365 23.02 -35.31 15.34
C VAL A 365 24.40 -35.27 15.97
N THR A 366 24.68 -34.32 16.83
CA THR A 366 25.96 -34.21 17.56
C THR A 366 26.11 -35.29 18.65
N LEU A 367 25.04 -35.58 19.39
CA LEU A 367 25.13 -36.45 20.59
C LEU A 367 24.85 -37.92 20.33
N VAL A 368 23.83 -38.23 19.50
CA VAL A 368 23.33 -39.61 19.34
C VAL A 368 24.36 -40.57 18.75
N PRO A 369 25.04 -40.25 17.63
CA PRO A 369 25.98 -41.18 17.04
C PRO A 369 27.22 -41.50 17.93
N PRO A 370 27.87 -40.49 18.57
CA PRO A 370 28.96 -40.81 19.50
C PRO A 370 28.52 -41.58 20.73
N LEU A 371 27.34 -41.31 21.26
CA LEU A 371 26.86 -41.97 22.48
C LEU A 371 26.36 -43.40 22.25
N LEU A 372 25.61 -43.61 21.16
CA LEU A 372 24.96 -44.90 20.89
C LEU A 372 25.75 -45.81 19.96
N PHE A 373 26.55 -45.24 19.06
CA PHE A 373 27.28 -46.01 18.03
C PHE A 373 28.80 -45.89 18.15
N ALA A 374 29.30 -45.29 19.25
CA ALA A 374 30.75 -45.06 19.48
C ALA A 374 31.45 -44.32 18.33
N ALA A 375 30.73 -43.48 17.57
CA ALA A 375 31.28 -42.70 16.49
C ALA A 375 32.20 -41.57 17.00
N SER A 376 33.04 -41.04 16.10
CA SER A 376 33.97 -39.93 16.46
C SER A 376 33.25 -38.66 16.92
N TRP A 377 33.50 -38.20 18.11
CA TRP A 377 32.97 -36.94 18.64
C TRP A 377 33.33 -35.75 17.75
N GLN A 378 34.55 -35.67 17.25
CA GLN A 378 35.04 -34.58 16.43
C GLN A 378 34.24 -34.47 15.13
N GLU A 379 34.01 -35.59 14.44
CA GLU A 379 33.24 -35.64 13.18
C GLU A 379 31.77 -35.21 13.38
N TRP A 380 31.13 -35.74 14.42
CA TRP A 380 29.71 -35.46 14.65
C TRP A 380 29.42 -34.08 15.26
N ILE A 381 30.36 -33.55 16.07
CA ILE A 381 30.32 -32.14 16.48
C ILE A 381 30.44 -31.24 15.22
N TYR A 382 31.39 -31.55 14.33
CA TYR A 382 31.55 -30.79 13.09
C TYR A 382 30.28 -30.80 12.22
N LYS A 383 29.66 -31.98 12.02
CA LYS A 383 28.39 -32.10 11.31
C LYS A 383 27.25 -31.35 12.00
N GLY A 384 27.16 -31.39 13.31
CA GLY A 384 26.18 -30.68 14.09
C GLY A 384 26.33 -29.16 13.97
N LEU A 385 27.55 -28.63 14.05
CA LEU A 385 27.85 -27.21 13.82
C LEU A 385 27.50 -26.77 12.40
N THR A 386 27.80 -27.60 11.40
CA THR A 386 27.46 -27.35 10.00
C THR A 386 25.94 -27.31 9.80
N LEU A 387 25.20 -28.24 10.41
CA LEU A 387 23.73 -28.24 10.41
C LEU A 387 23.14 -27.00 11.07
N LEU A 388 23.74 -26.54 12.17
CA LEU A 388 23.32 -25.33 12.86
C LEU A 388 23.41 -24.11 11.96
N LEU A 389 24.47 -23.98 11.17
CA LEU A 389 24.68 -22.89 10.22
C LEU A 389 23.70 -22.93 9.05
N ILE A 390 23.53 -24.12 8.42
CA ILE A 390 22.58 -24.31 7.32
C ILE A 390 21.14 -24.09 7.78
N GLY A 391 20.84 -24.41 9.04
CA GLY A 391 19.53 -24.31 9.64
C GLY A 391 18.99 -22.88 9.82
N CYS A 392 19.81 -21.84 9.66
CA CYS A 392 19.32 -20.45 9.74
C CYS A 392 18.33 -20.14 8.59
N PRO A 393 17.10 -19.69 8.84
CA PRO A 393 16.15 -19.33 7.78
C PRO A 393 16.40 -17.95 7.17
N CYS A 394 17.65 -17.47 7.10
CA CYS A 394 18.04 -16.10 6.77
C CYS A 394 17.52 -15.65 5.40
N ALA A 395 17.79 -16.42 4.35
CA ALA A 395 17.34 -16.13 2.98
C ALA A 395 15.81 -16.04 2.88
N LEU A 396 15.08 -16.89 3.61
CA LEU A 396 13.62 -16.90 3.61
C LEU A 396 13.04 -15.66 4.30
N VAL A 397 13.60 -15.29 5.44
CA VAL A 397 13.13 -14.16 6.28
C VAL A 397 13.35 -12.81 5.59
N ILE A 398 14.44 -12.67 4.83
CA ILE A 398 14.83 -11.41 4.17
C ILE A 398 14.14 -11.23 2.83
N SER A 399 13.96 -12.32 2.07
CA SER A 399 13.49 -12.24 0.69
C SER A 399 12.06 -11.71 0.53
N THR A 400 11.17 -12.01 1.48
CA THR A 400 9.76 -11.63 1.38
C THR A 400 9.54 -10.13 1.58
N PRO A 401 10.03 -9.49 2.67
CA PRO A 401 9.97 -8.04 2.80
C PRO A 401 10.65 -7.31 1.63
N ALA A 402 11.80 -7.80 1.16
CA ALA A 402 12.51 -7.21 0.03
C ALA A 402 11.68 -7.26 -1.27
N ALA A 403 10.97 -8.37 -1.54
CA ALA A 403 10.09 -8.48 -2.70
C ALA A 403 8.87 -7.58 -2.59
N ILE A 404 8.24 -7.49 -1.41
CA ILE A 404 7.08 -6.63 -1.16
C ILE A 404 7.48 -5.16 -1.31
N THR A 405 8.56 -4.72 -0.65
CA THR A 405 9.05 -3.34 -0.75
C THR A 405 9.43 -2.98 -2.19
N SER A 406 10.10 -3.89 -2.91
CA SER A 406 10.41 -3.69 -4.32
C SER A 406 9.16 -3.59 -5.20
N GLY A 407 8.14 -4.41 -4.93
CA GLY A 407 6.85 -4.37 -5.61
C GLY A 407 6.09 -3.07 -5.35
N LEU A 408 6.01 -2.64 -4.10
CA LEU A 408 5.36 -1.38 -3.72
C LEU A 408 6.08 -0.16 -4.33
N ALA A 409 7.41 -0.15 -4.30
CA ALA A 409 8.22 0.91 -4.92
C ALA A 409 8.05 0.96 -6.44
N ALA A 410 7.93 -0.20 -7.10
CA ALA A 410 7.66 -0.28 -8.53
C ALA A 410 6.25 0.20 -8.88
N ALA A 411 5.23 -0.12 -8.05
CA ALA A 411 3.87 0.37 -8.21
C ALA A 411 3.80 1.89 -8.08
N ALA A 412 4.39 2.43 -7.03
CA ALA A 412 4.40 3.88 -6.76
C ALA A 412 5.00 4.69 -7.91
N ARG A 413 6.11 4.20 -8.52
CA ARG A 413 6.72 4.85 -9.70
C ARG A 413 5.83 4.89 -10.94
N ARG A 414 4.82 4.02 -11.01
CA ARG A 414 3.81 4.00 -12.10
C ARG A 414 2.52 4.72 -11.73
N GLY A 415 2.52 5.48 -10.64
CA GLY A 415 1.33 6.17 -10.17
C GLY A 415 0.25 5.23 -9.60
N ALA A 416 0.64 4.04 -9.16
CA ALA A 416 -0.24 3.10 -8.48
C ALA A 416 0.16 3.02 -7.00
N LEU A 417 -0.65 3.60 -6.13
CA LEU A 417 -0.43 3.56 -4.69
C LEU A 417 -1.16 2.37 -4.10
N ILE A 418 -0.44 1.48 -3.42
CA ILE A 418 -0.99 0.28 -2.79
C ILE A 418 -0.74 0.37 -1.29
N LYS A 419 -1.78 0.28 -0.48
CA LYS A 419 -1.71 0.37 0.98
C LYS A 419 -1.29 -0.97 1.60
N GLY A 420 -0.05 -1.38 1.33
CA GLY A 420 0.59 -2.46 2.05
C GLY A 420 0.78 -3.77 1.36
N GLY A 421 1.59 -4.61 1.98
CA GLY A 421 1.83 -5.97 1.54
C GLY A 421 0.56 -6.82 1.52
N ALA A 422 -0.38 -6.56 2.44
CA ALA A 422 -1.67 -7.26 2.46
C ALA A 422 -2.52 -6.90 1.23
N ALA A 423 -2.62 -5.62 0.88
CA ALA A 423 -3.33 -5.16 -0.30
C ALA A 423 -2.65 -5.66 -1.59
N LEU A 424 -1.31 -5.64 -1.63
CA LEU A 424 -0.54 -6.19 -2.76
C LEU A 424 -0.79 -7.69 -2.94
N GLU A 425 -0.86 -8.46 -1.86
CA GLU A 425 -1.16 -9.90 -1.91
C GLU A 425 -2.60 -10.15 -2.40
N GLN A 426 -3.58 -9.40 -1.89
CA GLN A 426 -4.98 -9.50 -2.32
C GLN A 426 -5.16 -9.13 -3.79
N LEU A 427 -4.50 -8.06 -4.23
CA LEU A 427 -4.53 -7.60 -5.62
C LEU A 427 -4.01 -8.66 -6.60
N GLY A 428 -2.98 -9.42 -6.20
CA GLY A 428 -2.46 -10.53 -7.00
C GLY A 428 -3.45 -11.68 -7.21
N ARG A 429 -4.46 -11.80 -6.34
CA ARG A 429 -5.51 -12.84 -6.37
C ARG A 429 -6.76 -12.42 -7.13
N VAL A 430 -6.91 -11.14 -7.49
CA VAL A 430 -8.09 -10.61 -8.16
C VAL A 430 -8.33 -11.33 -9.49
N THR A 431 -9.58 -11.77 -9.68
CA THR A 431 -10.08 -12.42 -10.89
C THR A 431 -11.26 -11.69 -11.50
N GLN A 432 -11.87 -10.77 -10.75
CA GLN A 432 -12.96 -9.91 -11.22
C GLN A 432 -12.72 -8.46 -10.79
N VAL A 433 -13.19 -7.52 -11.61
CA VAL A 433 -13.21 -6.08 -11.30
C VAL A 433 -14.60 -5.54 -11.52
N ALA A 434 -15.19 -4.95 -10.49
CA ALA A 434 -16.39 -4.15 -10.60
C ALA A 434 -16.00 -2.68 -10.77
N PHE A 435 -16.56 -2.04 -11.77
CA PHE A 435 -16.34 -0.63 -12.06
C PHE A 435 -17.58 0.18 -11.75
N ASP A 436 -17.44 1.27 -11.01
CA ASP A 436 -18.41 2.34 -11.13
C ASP A 436 -18.32 2.93 -12.54
N LYS A 437 -19.41 3.50 -13.05
CA LYS A 437 -19.41 4.13 -14.35
C LYS A 437 -18.80 5.52 -14.30
N THR A 438 -19.41 6.39 -13.49
CA THR A 438 -19.15 7.84 -13.48
C THR A 438 -17.83 8.17 -12.79
N GLY A 439 -16.96 8.96 -13.44
CA GLY A 439 -15.65 9.31 -12.88
C GLY A 439 -14.62 8.16 -12.91
N THR A 440 -15.02 6.92 -13.17
CA THR A 440 -14.18 5.73 -13.27
C THR A 440 -13.96 5.32 -14.72
N LEU A 441 -14.96 4.75 -15.40
CA LEU A 441 -14.91 4.44 -16.83
C LEU A 441 -15.06 5.67 -17.70
N THR A 442 -15.75 6.67 -17.19
CA THR A 442 -15.96 7.98 -17.81
C THR A 442 -15.07 9.05 -17.13
N ILE A 443 -14.99 10.22 -17.76
CA ILE A 443 -14.17 11.34 -17.26
C ILE A 443 -14.78 11.97 -15.99
N GLY A 444 -16.08 11.78 -15.73
CA GLY A 444 -16.80 12.37 -14.59
C GLY A 444 -17.16 13.86 -14.84
N LYS A 445 -17.14 14.30 -16.08
CA LYS A 445 -17.51 15.66 -16.51
C LYS A 445 -18.63 15.59 -17.54
N PRO A 446 -19.87 15.29 -17.14
CA PRO A 446 -20.99 15.23 -18.06
C PRO A 446 -21.21 16.59 -18.74
N ARG A 447 -21.77 16.53 -19.96
CA ARG A 447 -22.16 17.71 -20.74
C ARG A 447 -23.61 17.54 -21.14
N VAL A 448 -24.34 18.64 -21.25
CA VAL A 448 -25.66 18.67 -21.88
C VAL A 448 -25.47 18.51 -23.40
N THR A 449 -26.06 17.44 -23.94
CA THR A 449 -25.89 17.07 -25.37
C THR A 449 -27.13 17.40 -26.21
N ALA A 450 -28.31 17.37 -25.59
CA ALA A 450 -29.55 17.74 -26.28
C ALA A 450 -30.54 18.34 -25.28
N ILE A 451 -31.38 19.24 -25.79
CA ILE A 451 -32.46 19.89 -25.05
C ILE A 451 -33.71 19.76 -25.95
N HIS A 452 -34.75 19.19 -25.39
CA HIS A 452 -36.05 19.14 -26.10
C HIS A 452 -37.12 19.73 -25.22
N SER A 453 -37.70 20.86 -25.65
CA SER A 453 -38.74 21.58 -24.93
C SER A 453 -40.14 21.25 -25.48
N ALA A 454 -41.15 21.39 -24.63
CA ALA A 454 -42.55 21.31 -25.03
C ALA A 454 -42.94 22.51 -25.87
N SER A 455 -43.97 22.34 -26.72
CA SER A 455 -44.47 23.39 -27.59
C SER A 455 -44.80 24.68 -26.80
N GLY A 456 -44.16 25.81 -27.18
CA GLY A 456 -44.35 27.10 -26.53
C GLY A 456 -43.35 27.44 -25.43
N ILE A 457 -42.35 26.59 -25.19
CA ILE A 457 -41.28 26.88 -24.25
C ILE A 457 -39.96 26.92 -25.01
N ASP A 458 -39.17 27.96 -24.78
CA ASP A 458 -37.85 28.10 -25.39
C ASP A 458 -36.83 27.21 -24.69
N GLU A 459 -35.89 26.62 -25.46
CA GLU A 459 -34.79 25.79 -24.88
C GLU A 459 -33.93 26.57 -23.87
N ALA A 460 -33.74 27.88 -24.12
CA ALA A 460 -33.00 28.72 -23.18
C ALA A 460 -33.75 28.92 -21.85
N GLU A 461 -35.09 29.10 -21.92
CA GLU A 461 -35.92 29.16 -20.74
C GLU A 461 -35.88 27.84 -19.93
N LEU A 462 -36.03 26.71 -20.62
CA LEU A 462 -35.98 25.38 -20.00
C LEU A 462 -34.64 25.14 -19.30
N LEU A 463 -33.53 25.48 -19.97
CA LEU A 463 -32.19 25.33 -19.39
C LEU A 463 -31.95 26.28 -18.21
N ALA A 464 -32.42 27.52 -18.31
CA ALA A 464 -32.31 28.49 -17.23
C ALA A 464 -33.09 28.07 -15.94
N LEU A 465 -34.31 27.53 -16.14
CA LEU A 465 -35.12 26.99 -15.05
C LEU A 465 -34.44 25.78 -14.40
N ALA A 466 -33.92 24.86 -15.21
CA ALA A 466 -33.17 23.71 -14.71
C ALA A 466 -31.91 24.14 -13.94
N ALA A 467 -31.14 25.09 -14.46
CA ALA A 467 -29.96 25.62 -13.82
C ALA A 467 -30.29 26.31 -12.48
N ALA A 468 -31.44 27.01 -12.38
CA ALA A 468 -31.89 27.63 -11.15
C ALA A 468 -32.13 26.60 -10.03
N VAL A 469 -32.78 25.47 -10.35
CA VAL A 469 -33.06 24.40 -9.39
C VAL A 469 -31.78 23.66 -9.01
N GLU A 470 -30.84 23.51 -9.91
CA GLU A 470 -29.59 22.77 -9.69
C GLU A 470 -28.45 23.64 -9.12
N GLN A 471 -28.66 24.95 -8.99
CA GLN A 471 -27.63 25.88 -8.51
C GLN A 471 -27.25 25.57 -7.06
N GLY A 472 -25.95 25.28 -6.83
CA GLY A 472 -25.44 24.90 -5.51
C GLY A 472 -25.47 23.38 -5.24
N ALA A 473 -26.06 22.57 -6.10
CA ALA A 473 -25.99 21.12 -5.97
C ALA A 473 -24.58 20.59 -6.35
N THR A 474 -24.11 19.61 -5.59
CA THR A 474 -22.78 19.02 -5.76
C THR A 474 -22.75 17.87 -6.79
N HIS A 475 -23.92 17.42 -7.23
CA HIS A 475 -24.02 16.31 -8.17
C HIS A 475 -23.43 16.67 -9.56
N PRO A 476 -22.63 15.79 -10.23
CA PRO A 476 -21.99 16.10 -11.50
C PRO A 476 -22.96 16.51 -12.62
N LEU A 477 -24.15 15.90 -12.70
CA LEU A 477 -25.19 16.26 -13.68
C LEU A 477 -25.74 17.66 -13.42
N ALA A 478 -25.97 18.04 -12.16
CA ALA A 478 -26.39 19.36 -11.75
C ALA A 478 -25.38 20.43 -12.18
N GLN A 479 -24.12 20.21 -11.89
CA GLN A 479 -23.04 21.12 -12.29
C GLN A 479 -22.92 21.25 -13.82
N ALA A 480 -23.20 20.20 -14.55
CA ALA A 480 -23.21 20.25 -16.01
C ALA A 480 -24.33 21.14 -16.56
N ILE A 481 -25.52 21.06 -15.99
CA ILE A 481 -26.67 21.91 -16.36
C ILE A 481 -26.38 23.37 -16.07
N VAL A 482 -25.88 23.67 -14.88
CA VAL A 482 -25.52 25.05 -14.47
C VAL A 482 -24.41 25.61 -15.37
N ARG A 483 -23.37 24.81 -15.65
CA ARG A 483 -22.26 25.20 -16.53
C ARG A 483 -22.73 25.50 -17.94
N GLU A 484 -23.62 24.68 -18.51
CA GLU A 484 -24.16 24.89 -19.83
C GLU A 484 -24.97 26.19 -19.90
N ALA A 485 -25.81 26.48 -18.90
CA ALA A 485 -26.54 27.73 -18.80
C ALA A 485 -25.61 28.94 -18.72
N GLN A 486 -24.54 28.85 -17.94
CA GLN A 486 -23.52 29.90 -17.85
C GLN A 486 -22.74 30.09 -19.16
N THR A 487 -22.38 29.00 -19.84
CA THR A 487 -21.67 29.06 -21.15
C THR A 487 -22.53 29.71 -22.22
N ARG A 488 -23.85 29.52 -22.16
CA ARG A 488 -24.81 30.23 -23.04
C ARG A 488 -25.18 31.63 -22.57
N GLU A 489 -24.54 32.15 -21.52
CA GLU A 489 -24.77 33.46 -20.92
C GLU A 489 -26.24 33.72 -20.54
N LEU A 490 -26.97 32.67 -20.13
CA LEU A 490 -28.37 32.77 -19.78
C LEU A 490 -28.53 33.42 -18.38
N THR A 491 -29.58 34.24 -18.26
CA THR A 491 -29.98 34.75 -16.94
C THR A 491 -30.66 33.67 -16.14
N ILE A 492 -29.97 33.16 -15.09
CA ILE A 492 -30.49 32.11 -14.24
C ILE A 492 -31.36 32.74 -13.12
N PRO A 493 -32.66 32.37 -13.03
CA PRO A 493 -33.55 32.89 -12.02
C PRO A 493 -33.13 32.44 -10.60
N VAL A 494 -33.54 33.21 -9.57
CA VAL A 494 -33.28 32.81 -8.17
C VAL A 494 -34.25 31.73 -7.74
N ALA A 495 -33.74 30.58 -7.33
CA ALA A 495 -34.51 29.51 -6.72
C ALA A 495 -34.62 29.70 -5.19
N LYS A 496 -35.74 29.33 -4.61
CA LYS A 496 -36.01 29.31 -3.15
C LYS A 496 -36.46 27.90 -2.75
N GLU A 497 -36.29 27.61 -1.46
CA GLU A 497 -36.78 26.34 -0.87
C GLU A 497 -36.28 25.07 -1.63
N GLN A 498 -35.05 25.11 -2.07
CA GLN A 498 -34.39 24.00 -2.77
C GLN A 498 -34.33 22.77 -1.85
N ARG A 499 -34.84 21.63 -2.34
CA ARG A 499 -34.90 20.39 -1.57
C ARG A 499 -34.56 19.17 -2.45
N ALA A 500 -33.60 18.40 -2.02
CA ALA A 500 -33.29 17.12 -2.64
C ALA A 500 -34.34 16.06 -2.21
N LEU A 501 -34.92 15.35 -3.18
CA LEU A 501 -35.84 14.24 -2.98
C LEU A 501 -35.06 12.93 -3.16
N VAL A 502 -34.77 12.24 -2.08
CA VAL A 502 -33.93 11.03 -2.08
C VAL A 502 -34.47 10.01 -3.10
N GLY A 503 -33.63 9.66 -4.09
CA GLY A 503 -33.96 8.71 -5.15
C GLY A 503 -34.99 9.20 -6.18
N SER A 504 -35.42 10.46 -6.11
CA SER A 504 -36.44 11.00 -7.00
C SER A 504 -36.02 12.24 -7.79
N GLY A 505 -35.13 13.07 -7.26
CA GLY A 505 -34.66 14.28 -7.95
C GLY A 505 -34.45 15.45 -7.01
N ILE A 506 -34.57 16.67 -7.55
CA ILE A 506 -34.44 17.91 -6.81
C ILE A 506 -35.59 18.87 -7.20
N GLU A 507 -36.14 19.58 -6.21
CA GLU A 507 -37.19 20.57 -6.45
C GLU A 507 -36.85 21.92 -5.82
N ALA A 508 -37.38 22.99 -6.39
CA ALA A 508 -37.30 24.33 -5.82
C ALA A 508 -38.47 25.20 -6.29
N LEU A 509 -38.68 26.31 -5.62
CA LEU A 509 -39.60 27.38 -6.07
C LEU A 509 -38.81 28.38 -6.93
N VAL A 510 -39.17 28.49 -8.21
CA VAL A 510 -38.63 29.44 -9.15
C VAL A 510 -39.75 30.36 -9.62
N ASN A 511 -39.63 31.67 -9.38
CA ASN A 511 -40.68 32.67 -9.68
C ASN A 511 -42.05 32.36 -9.06
N GLY A 512 -42.05 31.65 -7.89
CA GLY A 512 -43.26 31.26 -7.17
C GLY A 512 -43.92 29.96 -7.66
N GLU A 513 -43.37 29.34 -8.67
CA GLU A 513 -43.82 28.02 -9.19
C GLU A 513 -42.88 26.90 -8.78
N ARG A 514 -43.43 25.73 -8.48
CA ARG A 514 -42.65 24.52 -8.14
C ARG A 514 -42.02 23.95 -9.41
N VAL A 515 -40.70 23.89 -9.42
CA VAL A 515 -39.93 23.25 -10.50
C VAL A 515 -39.23 22.01 -9.94
N LEU A 516 -39.43 20.87 -10.59
CA LEU A 516 -38.86 19.58 -10.23
C LEU A 516 -37.95 19.09 -11.38
N ILE A 517 -36.76 18.62 -11.02
CA ILE A 517 -35.87 17.89 -11.92
C ILE A 517 -35.75 16.46 -11.42
N CYS A 518 -36.05 15.49 -12.28
CA CYS A 518 -35.98 14.07 -11.94
C CYS A 518 -35.54 13.23 -13.13
N ALA A 519 -35.11 11.97 -12.87
CA ALA A 519 -34.80 11.02 -13.94
C ALA A 519 -36.05 10.65 -14.76
N ALA A 520 -35.90 10.43 -16.04
CA ALA A 520 -36.97 10.17 -16.99
C ALA A 520 -37.93 9.03 -16.59
N GLY A 521 -37.44 8.01 -15.89
CA GLY A 521 -38.27 6.90 -15.41
C GLY A 521 -39.06 7.16 -14.12
N LYS A 522 -38.99 8.35 -13.51
CA LYS A 522 -39.65 8.67 -12.23
C LYS A 522 -40.99 9.36 -12.38
N GLN A 523 -41.26 9.96 -13.51
CA GLN A 523 -42.52 10.63 -13.84
C GLN A 523 -43.00 10.25 -15.23
N PRO A 524 -44.31 10.21 -15.50
CA PRO A 524 -44.83 10.00 -16.85
C PRO A 524 -44.42 11.15 -17.79
N ALA A 525 -43.90 10.82 -18.95
CA ALA A 525 -43.48 11.79 -19.95
C ALA A 525 -43.82 11.28 -21.37
N ASP A 526 -45.09 10.89 -21.59
CA ASP A 526 -45.54 10.25 -22.82
C ASP A 526 -45.29 11.09 -24.07
N ALA A 527 -45.36 12.41 -23.97
CA ALA A 527 -45.03 13.34 -25.07
C ALA A 527 -43.58 13.26 -25.53
N PHE A 528 -42.66 12.82 -24.66
CA PHE A 528 -41.23 12.72 -24.95
C PHE A 528 -40.73 11.27 -25.00
N ALA A 529 -41.62 10.27 -24.89
CA ALA A 529 -41.24 8.86 -24.74
C ALA A 529 -40.33 8.35 -25.88
N GLY A 530 -40.57 8.77 -27.11
CA GLY A 530 -39.74 8.43 -28.28
C GLY A 530 -38.31 9.02 -28.15
N GLN A 531 -38.22 10.30 -27.85
CA GLN A 531 -36.94 11.03 -27.70
C GLN A 531 -36.14 10.47 -26.49
N ILE A 532 -36.79 10.25 -25.36
CA ILE A 532 -36.17 9.63 -24.19
C ILE A 532 -35.58 8.28 -24.57
N SER A 533 -36.36 7.42 -25.26
CA SER A 533 -35.89 6.07 -25.62
C SER A 533 -34.69 6.13 -26.59
N GLU A 534 -34.69 7.07 -27.54
CA GLU A 534 -33.59 7.26 -28.49
C GLU A 534 -32.33 7.74 -27.79
N LEU A 535 -32.43 8.78 -26.96
CA LEU A 535 -31.31 9.36 -26.22
C LEU A 535 -30.69 8.35 -25.22
N GLU A 536 -31.54 7.64 -24.48
CA GLU A 536 -31.07 6.59 -23.55
C GLU A 536 -30.40 5.43 -24.30
N SER A 537 -30.92 5.04 -25.47
CA SER A 537 -30.31 4.00 -26.29
C SER A 537 -28.96 4.43 -26.89
N ALA A 538 -28.73 5.75 -27.01
CA ALA A 538 -27.43 6.34 -27.38
C ALA A 538 -26.48 6.48 -26.17
N GLY A 539 -26.81 5.93 -25.00
CA GLY A 539 -25.95 5.94 -23.81
C GLY A 539 -26.03 7.23 -23.00
N GLN A 540 -27.05 8.07 -23.23
CA GLN A 540 -27.23 9.35 -22.54
C GLN A 540 -28.10 9.21 -21.31
N THR A 541 -27.85 10.01 -20.28
CA THR A 541 -28.71 10.15 -19.11
C THR A 541 -29.73 11.24 -19.38
N VAL A 542 -31.02 10.91 -19.27
CA VAL A 542 -32.10 11.86 -19.56
C VAL A 542 -32.78 12.29 -18.25
N VAL A 543 -32.91 13.59 -18.04
CA VAL A 543 -33.64 14.19 -16.93
C VAL A 543 -34.84 14.98 -17.44
N LEU A 544 -35.94 14.91 -16.69
CA LEU A 544 -37.14 15.67 -16.93
C LEU A 544 -37.12 16.97 -16.16
N VAL A 545 -37.60 18.05 -16.74
CA VAL A 545 -37.87 19.33 -16.10
C VAL A 545 -39.38 19.53 -16.07
N LEU A 546 -39.95 19.60 -14.86
CA LEU A 546 -41.38 19.78 -14.64
C LEU A 546 -41.66 21.09 -13.94
N ARG A 547 -42.78 21.73 -14.27
CA ARG A 547 -43.33 22.89 -13.57
C ARG A 547 -44.76 22.53 -13.11
N ASN A 548 -45.03 22.61 -11.79
CA ASN A 548 -46.31 22.26 -11.22
C ASN A 548 -46.84 20.90 -11.76
N ASP A 549 -45.98 19.87 -11.75
CA ASP A 549 -46.22 18.50 -12.25
C ASP A 549 -46.47 18.36 -13.79
N THR A 550 -46.31 19.42 -14.55
CA THR A 550 -46.34 19.39 -16.01
C THR A 550 -44.94 19.33 -16.60
N VAL A 551 -44.66 18.35 -17.46
CA VAL A 551 -43.35 18.21 -18.12
C VAL A 551 -43.14 19.33 -19.13
N LEU A 552 -42.15 20.18 -18.87
CA LEU A 552 -41.72 21.28 -19.74
C LEU A 552 -40.78 20.81 -20.84
N GLY A 553 -40.00 19.77 -20.58
CA GLY A 553 -39.04 19.23 -21.51
C GLY A 553 -38.06 18.26 -20.86
N VAL A 554 -37.11 17.84 -21.68
CA VAL A 554 -36.07 16.89 -21.31
C VAL A 554 -34.67 17.46 -21.62
N LEU A 555 -33.72 17.18 -20.75
CA LEU A 555 -32.31 17.45 -20.94
C LEU A 555 -31.55 16.11 -21.01
N ALA A 556 -30.79 15.93 -22.08
CA ALA A 556 -29.91 14.78 -22.22
C ALA A 556 -28.48 15.16 -21.84
N LEU A 557 -27.87 14.33 -21.02
CA LEU A 557 -26.49 14.52 -20.56
C LEU A 557 -25.67 13.28 -20.89
N GLN A 558 -24.44 13.50 -21.32
CA GLN A 558 -23.52 12.41 -21.61
C GLN A 558 -22.19 12.67 -20.91
N ASP A 559 -21.71 11.66 -20.22
CA ASP A 559 -20.36 11.63 -19.68
C ASP A 559 -19.47 10.82 -20.64
N THR A 560 -18.37 11.42 -21.06
CA THR A 560 -17.48 10.83 -22.08
C THR A 560 -16.71 9.67 -21.51
N LEU A 561 -16.69 8.53 -22.19
CA LEU A 561 -15.79 7.43 -21.87
C LEU A 561 -14.34 7.90 -21.96
N ARG A 562 -13.50 7.37 -21.09
CA ARG A 562 -12.05 7.58 -21.18
C ARG A 562 -11.51 6.91 -22.46
N ASP A 563 -10.63 7.59 -23.18
CA ASP A 563 -10.07 7.09 -24.44
C ASP A 563 -9.38 5.73 -24.27
N GLU A 564 -8.78 5.50 -23.11
CA GLU A 564 -8.08 4.26 -22.79
C GLU A 564 -8.98 3.14 -22.20
N ALA A 565 -10.26 3.41 -21.90
CA ALA A 565 -11.14 2.45 -21.21
C ALA A 565 -11.24 1.12 -21.99
N ARG A 566 -11.48 1.19 -23.30
CA ARG A 566 -11.56 -0.01 -24.15
C ARG A 566 -10.27 -0.83 -24.13
N THR A 567 -9.12 -0.14 -24.24
CA THR A 567 -7.80 -0.79 -24.20
C THR A 567 -7.54 -1.44 -22.84
N ALA A 568 -7.80 -0.73 -21.74
CA ALA A 568 -7.62 -1.24 -20.39
C ALA A 568 -8.51 -2.47 -20.11
N ILE A 569 -9.77 -2.45 -20.53
CA ILE A 569 -10.67 -3.59 -20.38
C ILE A 569 -10.20 -4.81 -21.21
N SER A 570 -9.73 -4.58 -22.44
CA SER A 570 -9.16 -5.63 -23.27
C SER A 570 -7.91 -6.25 -22.62
N GLU A 571 -6.99 -5.42 -22.11
CA GLU A 571 -5.78 -5.85 -21.40
C GLU A 571 -6.14 -6.64 -20.11
N LEU A 572 -7.16 -6.21 -19.34
CA LEU A 572 -7.67 -6.95 -18.18
C LEU A 572 -8.16 -8.35 -18.57
N THR A 573 -8.94 -8.42 -19.64
CA THR A 573 -9.47 -9.70 -20.16
C THR A 573 -8.33 -10.63 -20.59
N GLN A 574 -7.28 -10.11 -21.23
CA GLN A 574 -6.09 -10.87 -21.65
C GLN A 574 -5.34 -11.47 -20.45
N ILE A 575 -5.31 -10.80 -19.31
CA ILE A 575 -4.70 -11.34 -18.09
C ILE A 575 -5.67 -12.19 -17.25
N GLY A 576 -6.86 -12.53 -17.81
CA GLY A 576 -7.85 -13.40 -17.19
C GLY A 576 -8.66 -12.74 -16.07
N VAL A 577 -8.86 -11.42 -16.14
CA VAL A 577 -9.67 -10.66 -15.18
C VAL A 577 -10.97 -10.22 -15.87
N LYS A 578 -12.11 -10.62 -15.30
CA LYS A 578 -13.43 -10.25 -15.81
C LYS A 578 -13.86 -8.90 -15.27
N GLY A 579 -14.50 -8.09 -16.11
CA GLY A 579 -15.06 -6.80 -15.72
C GLY A 579 -16.58 -6.83 -15.61
N VAL A 580 -17.14 -6.04 -14.69
CA VAL A 580 -18.59 -5.80 -14.57
C VAL A 580 -18.82 -4.32 -14.23
N ILE A 581 -19.83 -3.70 -14.84
CA ILE A 581 -20.22 -2.32 -14.54
C ILE A 581 -21.33 -2.32 -13.48
N LEU A 582 -21.18 -1.52 -12.43
CA LEU A 582 -22.19 -1.27 -11.42
C LEU A 582 -22.59 0.21 -11.46
N THR A 583 -23.81 0.53 -11.86
CA THR A 583 -24.24 1.92 -12.05
C THR A 583 -25.62 2.19 -11.52
N GLY A 584 -25.86 3.41 -11.05
CA GLY A 584 -27.18 3.92 -10.72
C GLY A 584 -28.01 4.35 -11.93
N ASP A 585 -27.43 4.39 -13.14
CA ASP A 585 -28.10 4.76 -14.37
C ASP A 585 -29.20 3.78 -14.78
N ASN A 586 -30.04 4.20 -15.71
CA ASN A 586 -31.04 3.34 -16.29
C ASN A 586 -30.42 2.19 -17.12
N PRO A 587 -31.13 1.07 -17.29
CA PRO A 587 -30.61 -0.11 -17.98
C PRO A 587 -30.23 0.14 -19.45
N ARG A 588 -30.86 1.06 -20.16
CA ARG A 588 -30.57 1.34 -21.58
C ARG A 588 -29.24 2.06 -21.73
N ALA A 589 -29.03 3.12 -20.95
CA ALA A 589 -27.76 3.86 -20.93
C ALA A 589 -26.59 2.97 -20.46
N ALA A 590 -26.82 2.11 -19.46
CA ALA A 590 -25.83 1.16 -19.01
C ALA A 590 -25.48 0.11 -20.09
N ALA A 591 -26.49 -0.42 -20.78
CA ALA A 591 -26.31 -1.41 -21.85
C ALA A 591 -25.48 -0.85 -23.03
N ALA A 592 -25.69 0.42 -23.42
CA ALA A 592 -24.94 1.06 -24.48
C ALA A 592 -23.44 1.07 -24.18
N ILE A 593 -23.04 1.51 -22.98
CA ILE A 593 -21.64 1.58 -22.53
C ILE A 593 -21.06 0.17 -22.33
N ALA A 594 -21.83 -0.73 -21.72
CA ALA A 594 -21.41 -2.11 -21.52
C ALA A 594 -21.17 -2.84 -22.84
N GLY A 595 -22.04 -2.63 -23.84
CA GLY A 595 -21.89 -3.16 -25.20
C GLY A 595 -20.64 -2.62 -25.91
N GLU A 596 -20.34 -1.34 -25.74
CA GLU A 596 -19.13 -0.72 -26.30
C GLU A 596 -17.84 -1.29 -25.70
N LEU A 597 -17.85 -1.59 -24.41
CA LEU A 597 -16.69 -2.13 -23.69
C LEU A 597 -16.64 -3.67 -23.64
N GLY A 598 -17.71 -4.35 -24.06
CA GLY A 598 -17.81 -5.83 -23.97
C GLY A 598 -17.91 -6.33 -22.54
N LEU A 599 -18.58 -5.57 -21.63
CA LEU A 599 -18.71 -5.89 -20.21
C LEU A 599 -20.14 -6.30 -19.84
N GLU A 600 -20.27 -7.11 -18.80
CA GLU A 600 -21.54 -7.30 -18.08
C GLU A 600 -21.88 -6.05 -17.27
N PHE A 601 -23.17 -5.82 -16.97
CA PHE A 601 -23.59 -4.68 -16.19
C PHE A 601 -24.75 -4.99 -15.24
N LYS A 602 -24.84 -4.19 -14.17
CA LYS A 602 -26.01 -4.07 -13.30
C LYS A 602 -26.35 -2.59 -13.18
N ALA A 603 -27.58 -2.24 -13.50
CA ALA A 603 -28.07 -0.86 -13.62
C ALA A 603 -29.15 -0.55 -12.60
N GLY A 604 -29.47 0.74 -12.41
CA GLY A 604 -30.50 1.19 -11.48
C GLY A 604 -30.16 0.94 -10.01
N LEU A 605 -28.89 0.82 -9.67
CA LEU A 605 -28.43 0.47 -8.32
C LEU A 605 -28.39 1.70 -7.41
N MET A 606 -29.07 1.62 -6.28
CA MET A 606 -28.84 2.53 -5.16
C MET A 606 -27.51 2.17 -4.45
N PRO A 607 -26.91 3.06 -3.64
CA PRO A 607 -25.65 2.76 -2.95
C PRO A 607 -25.67 1.44 -2.17
N GLU A 608 -26.76 1.13 -1.48
CA GLU A 608 -26.93 -0.14 -0.75
C GLU A 608 -26.98 -1.35 -1.68
N ASP A 609 -27.60 -1.20 -2.87
CA ASP A 609 -27.64 -2.25 -3.89
C ASP A 609 -26.27 -2.53 -4.47
N LYS A 610 -25.43 -1.48 -4.67
CA LYS A 610 -24.03 -1.65 -5.05
C LYS A 610 -23.26 -2.48 -4.03
N VAL A 611 -23.43 -2.20 -2.73
CA VAL A 611 -22.80 -2.99 -1.66
C VAL A 611 -23.23 -4.45 -1.71
N ARG A 612 -24.55 -4.70 -1.86
CA ARG A 612 -25.09 -6.07 -2.00
C ARG A 612 -24.53 -6.78 -3.24
N ALA A 613 -24.48 -6.08 -4.37
CA ALA A 613 -23.94 -6.63 -5.62
C ALA A 613 -22.46 -6.98 -5.49
N VAL A 614 -21.66 -6.09 -4.91
CA VAL A 614 -20.22 -6.32 -4.64
C VAL A 614 -20.03 -7.49 -3.69
N THR A 615 -20.77 -7.55 -2.59
CA THR A 615 -20.70 -8.65 -1.61
C THR A 615 -21.01 -9.99 -2.27
N HIS A 616 -22.06 -10.05 -3.10
CA HIS A 616 -22.43 -11.27 -3.81
C HIS A 616 -21.35 -11.71 -4.82
N LEU A 617 -20.80 -10.79 -5.61
CA LEU A 617 -19.72 -11.09 -6.56
C LEU A 617 -18.45 -11.54 -5.83
N ASN A 618 -18.13 -10.88 -4.71
CA ASN A 618 -16.95 -11.19 -3.91
C ASN A 618 -17.00 -12.58 -3.25
N GLN A 619 -18.20 -13.11 -2.98
CA GLN A 619 -18.38 -14.48 -2.50
C GLN A 619 -18.06 -15.53 -3.59
N GLN A 620 -18.24 -15.19 -4.85
CA GLN A 620 -17.97 -16.10 -5.97
C GLN A 620 -16.47 -16.17 -6.32
N SER A 621 -15.79 -15.01 -6.30
CA SER A 621 -14.37 -14.92 -6.59
C SER A 621 -13.78 -13.61 -6.07
N PRO A 622 -12.44 -13.55 -5.83
CA PRO A 622 -11.79 -12.32 -5.37
C PRO A 622 -12.07 -11.14 -6.31
N LEU A 623 -12.74 -10.13 -5.78
CA LEU A 623 -13.23 -8.96 -6.50
C LEU A 623 -12.48 -7.70 -6.12
N ALA A 624 -12.05 -6.90 -7.11
CA ALA A 624 -11.68 -5.51 -6.91
C ALA A 624 -12.87 -4.61 -7.24
N MET A 625 -13.13 -3.59 -6.41
CA MET A 625 -14.10 -2.52 -6.72
C MET A 625 -13.35 -1.24 -7.00
N VAL A 626 -13.59 -0.66 -8.19
CA VAL A 626 -12.99 0.61 -8.63
C VAL A 626 -14.06 1.70 -8.63
N GLY A 627 -13.80 2.79 -7.94
CA GLY A 627 -14.72 3.93 -7.84
C GLY A 627 -13.99 5.25 -7.57
N ASP A 628 -14.70 6.37 -7.64
CA ASP A 628 -14.17 7.72 -7.46
C ASP A 628 -14.84 8.53 -6.36
N GLY A 629 -16.02 8.12 -5.92
CA GLY A 629 -16.89 8.91 -5.06
C GLY A 629 -17.08 8.40 -3.64
N ILE A 630 -17.66 9.27 -2.80
CA ILE A 630 -18.07 8.94 -1.42
C ILE A 630 -19.10 7.80 -1.45
N ASN A 631 -19.97 7.77 -2.46
CA ASN A 631 -21.05 6.78 -2.61
C ASN A 631 -20.51 5.36 -2.84
N ASP A 632 -19.29 5.22 -3.37
CA ASP A 632 -18.67 3.93 -3.67
C ASP A 632 -17.80 3.40 -2.52
N ALA A 633 -17.46 4.26 -1.55
CA ALA A 633 -16.62 3.89 -0.42
C ALA A 633 -17.15 2.64 0.35
N PRO A 634 -18.46 2.50 0.66
CA PRO A 634 -18.98 1.29 1.27
C PRO A 634 -18.85 0.06 0.38
N ALA A 635 -19.05 0.20 -0.94
CA ALA A 635 -18.90 -0.88 -1.92
C ALA A 635 -17.44 -1.30 -2.07
N MET A 636 -16.49 -0.34 -2.12
CA MET A 636 -15.06 -0.61 -2.12
C MET A 636 -14.63 -1.38 -0.87
N LYS A 637 -15.17 -1.04 0.30
CA LYS A 637 -14.87 -1.74 1.56
C LYS A 637 -15.45 -3.15 1.63
N ALA A 638 -16.52 -3.43 0.90
CA ALA A 638 -17.15 -4.75 0.80
C ALA A 638 -16.45 -5.71 -0.17
N ALA A 639 -15.61 -5.20 -1.06
CA ALA A 639 -14.80 -5.97 -2.00
C ALA A 639 -13.59 -6.64 -1.31
N THR A 640 -12.93 -7.57 -1.99
CA THR A 640 -11.63 -8.10 -1.55
C THR A 640 -10.59 -6.97 -1.50
N ILE A 641 -10.66 -6.05 -2.45
CA ILE A 641 -9.82 -4.86 -2.51
C ILE A 641 -10.59 -3.68 -3.12
N GLY A 642 -10.55 -2.53 -2.45
CA GLY A 642 -11.10 -1.27 -2.94
C GLY A 642 -10.00 -0.45 -3.62
N ILE A 643 -10.30 0.10 -4.80
CA ILE A 643 -9.35 0.90 -5.59
C ILE A 643 -9.99 2.25 -5.90
N ALA A 644 -9.38 3.34 -5.45
CA ALA A 644 -9.84 4.69 -5.74
C ALA A 644 -9.19 5.25 -7.01
N MET A 645 -9.98 6.00 -7.78
CA MET A 645 -9.43 6.85 -8.85
C MET A 645 -8.75 8.08 -8.24
N GLY A 646 -7.69 8.59 -8.86
CA GLY A 646 -6.90 9.71 -8.31
C GLY A 646 -7.65 11.04 -8.25
N SER A 647 -8.71 11.22 -9.06
CA SER A 647 -9.66 12.33 -8.94
C SER A 647 -10.73 12.10 -7.87
N GLY A 648 -10.70 10.94 -7.21
CA GLY A 648 -11.68 10.57 -6.19
C GLY A 648 -11.64 11.50 -4.99
N THR A 649 -12.73 11.48 -4.23
CA THR A 649 -12.85 12.25 -2.99
C THR A 649 -11.85 11.75 -1.94
N ASP A 650 -11.47 12.61 -0.99
CA ASP A 650 -10.59 12.23 0.12
C ASP A 650 -11.12 11.00 0.88
N VAL A 651 -12.45 10.90 1.03
CA VAL A 651 -13.10 9.74 1.67
C VAL A 651 -12.88 8.46 0.86
N ALA A 652 -12.97 8.51 -0.47
CA ALA A 652 -12.68 7.36 -1.33
C ALA A 652 -11.21 6.95 -1.23
N LEU A 653 -10.30 7.93 -1.26
CA LEU A 653 -8.87 7.70 -1.12
C LEU A 653 -8.49 7.12 0.26
N GLU A 654 -9.13 7.59 1.35
CA GLU A 654 -8.90 7.04 2.69
C GLU A 654 -9.44 5.61 2.86
N THR A 655 -10.59 5.32 2.26
CA THR A 655 -11.29 4.04 2.41
C THR A 655 -10.67 2.94 1.55
N ALA A 656 -10.12 3.29 0.37
CA ALA A 656 -9.56 2.35 -0.57
C ALA A 656 -8.26 1.71 -0.07
N ASP A 657 -7.99 0.48 -0.51
CA ASP A 657 -6.74 -0.24 -0.24
C ASP A 657 -5.65 0.09 -1.27
N ALA A 658 -6.04 0.63 -2.41
CA ALA A 658 -5.13 1.12 -3.45
C ALA A 658 -5.73 2.33 -4.18
N ALA A 659 -4.87 3.14 -4.81
CA ALA A 659 -5.29 4.31 -5.57
C ALA A 659 -4.50 4.46 -6.87
N LEU A 660 -5.18 4.93 -7.91
CA LEU A 660 -4.59 5.29 -9.21
C LEU A 660 -4.41 6.80 -9.26
N THR A 661 -3.19 7.31 -9.07
CA THR A 661 -2.93 8.76 -8.93
C THR A 661 -3.29 9.58 -10.17
N HIS A 662 -3.37 8.95 -11.35
CA HIS A 662 -3.53 9.63 -12.65
C HIS A 662 -4.87 9.39 -13.33
N ASN A 663 -5.84 8.80 -12.67
CA ASN A 663 -7.11 8.44 -13.31
C ASN A 663 -6.96 7.56 -14.55
N ARG A 664 -5.85 6.83 -14.67
CA ARG A 664 -5.58 5.95 -15.81
C ARG A 664 -6.00 4.51 -15.49
N LEU A 665 -6.97 4.02 -16.23
CA LEU A 665 -7.44 2.63 -16.11
C LEU A 665 -6.35 1.59 -16.46
N ARG A 666 -5.42 1.93 -17.35
CA ARG A 666 -4.23 1.07 -17.63
C ARG A 666 -3.35 0.89 -16.41
N GLY A 667 -3.30 1.86 -15.50
CA GLY A 667 -2.63 1.71 -14.20
C GLY A 667 -3.18 0.54 -13.37
N LEU A 668 -4.48 0.26 -13.46
CA LEU A 668 -5.10 -0.90 -12.81
C LEU A 668 -4.53 -2.22 -13.36
N VAL A 669 -4.41 -2.34 -14.69
CA VAL A 669 -3.83 -3.53 -15.34
C VAL A 669 -2.40 -3.75 -14.85
N GLN A 670 -1.60 -2.69 -14.89
CA GLN A 670 -0.19 -2.72 -14.46
C GLN A 670 -0.06 -3.09 -12.97
N MET A 671 -0.95 -2.56 -12.14
CA MET A 671 -1.02 -2.84 -10.70
C MET A 671 -1.29 -4.34 -10.43
N ILE A 672 -2.25 -4.93 -11.11
CA ILE A 672 -2.58 -6.36 -10.99
C ILE A 672 -1.42 -7.23 -11.51
N GLN A 673 -0.83 -6.89 -12.65
CA GLN A 673 0.31 -7.62 -13.21
C GLN A 673 1.52 -7.59 -12.28
N LEU A 674 1.82 -6.42 -11.69
CA LEU A 674 2.92 -6.25 -10.75
C LEU A 674 2.68 -7.02 -9.46
N ALA A 675 1.44 -7.00 -8.93
CA ALA A 675 1.06 -7.77 -7.76
C ALA A 675 1.24 -9.29 -7.98
N ARG A 676 0.80 -9.80 -9.14
CA ARG A 676 1.02 -11.20 -9.55
C ARG A 676 2.50 -11.53 -9.72
N ALA A 677 3.28 -10.62 -10.30
CA ALA A 677 4.73 -10.79 -10.47
C ALA A 677 5.44 -10.81 -9.10
N THR A 678 5.03 -9.97 -8.16
CA THR A 678 5.58 -9.94 -6.79
C THR A 678 5.27 -11.25 -6.06
N HIS A 679 4.04 -11.72 -6.16
CA HIS A 679 3.63 -13.00 -5.56
C HIS A 679 4.41 -14.19 -6.15
N ALA A 680 4.58 -14.22 -7.47
CA ALA A 680 5.40 -15.26 -8.14
C ALA A 680 6.86 -15.18 -7.69
N ASN A 681 7.42 -13.97 -7.55
CA ASN A 681 8.78 -13.74 -7.07
C ASN A 681 8.98 -14.27 -5.63
N ILE A 682 8.04 -14.00 -4.73
CA ILE A 682 8.07 -14.52 -3.35
C ILE A 682 8.07 -16.04 -3.36
N ARG A 683 7.21 -16.68 -4.16
CA ARG A 683 7.16 -18.14 -4.27
C ARG A 683 8.47 -18.72 -4.82
N GLN A 684 9.07 -18.09 -5.83
CA GLN A 684 10.38 -18.47 -6.36
C GLN A 684 11.46 -18.37 -5.28
N ASN A 685 11.49 -17.28 -4.52
CA ASN A 685 12.46 -17.08 -3.46
C ASN A 685 12.33 -18.13 -2.35
N ILE A 686 11.10 -18.45 -1.94
CA ILE A 686 10.83 -19.52 -0.97
C ILE A 686 11.34 -20.86 -1.52
N ALA A 687 11.04 -21.19 -2.78
CA ALA A 687 11.48 -22.44 -3.39
C ALA A 687 13.02 -22.54 -3.51
N ILE A 688 13.70 -21.45 -3.88
CA ILE A 688 15.17 -21.39 -3.95
C ILE A 688 15.76 -21.57 -2.54
N ALA A 689 15.27 -20.80 -1.55
CA ALA A 689 15.80 -20.82 -0.19
C ALA A 689 15.63 -22.21 0.46
N LEU A 690 14.44 -22.80 0.38
CA LEU A 690 14.18 -24.12 0.96
C LEU A 690 14.82 -25.26 0.17
N GLY A 691 14.85 -25.17 -1.15
CA GLY A 691 15.47 -26.17 -2.02
C GLY A 691 16.98 -26.29 -1.79
N LEU A 692 17.69 -25.16 -1.77
CA LEU A 692 19.13 -25.14 -1.45
C LEU A 692 19.40 -25.68 -0.04
N LYS A 693 18.60 -25.28 0.95
CA LYS A 693 18.75 -25.78 2.32
C LYS A 693 18.54 -27.30 2.42
N GLY A 694 17.54 -27.84 1.72
CA GLY A 694 17.32 -29.29 1.67
C GLY A 694 18.50 -30.04 1.10
N ILE A 695 19.08 -29.56 -0.01
CA ILE A 695 20.25 -30.16 -0.64
C ILE A 695 21.44 -30.12 0.32
N PHE A 696 21.76 -28.96 0.89
CA PHE A 696 22.93 -28.82 1.78
C PHE A 696 22.75 -29.55 3.10
N LEU A 697 21.54 -29.70 3.61
CA LEU A 697 21.25 -30.52 4.79
C LEU A 697 21.60 -32.01 4.52
N VAL A 698 21.16 -32.56 3.38
CA VAL A 698 21.48 -33.94 3.00
C VAL A 698 23.00 -34.14 2.78
N THR A 699 23.64 -33.24 2.05
CA THR A 699 25.09 -33.33 1.78
C THR A 699 25.94 -33.14 3.04
N THR A 700 25.48 -32.42 4.04
CA THR A 700 26.11 -32.29 5.35
C THR A 700 26.04 -33.61 6.13
N LEU A 701 24.88 -34.26 6.18
CA LEU A 701 24.73 -35.56 6.84
C LEU A 701 25.59 -36.61 6.18
N LEU A 702 25.76 -36.57 4.85
CA LEU A 702 26.66 -37.43 4.10
C LEU A 702 28.16 -37.08 4.30
N GLY A 703 28.48 -35.99 5.01
CA GLY A 703 29.85 -35.54 5.26
C GLY A 703 30.53 -34.86 4.05
N ILE A 704 29.77 -34.46 3.03
CA ILE A 704 30.29 -33.81 1.81
C ILE A 704 30.45 -32.29 2.03
N THR A 705 29.51 -31.67 2.78
CA THR A 705 29.48 -30.22 3.01
C THR A 705 30.19 -29.87 4.32
N GLY A 706 31.25 -29.06 4.22
CA GLY A 706 31.96 -28.52 5.37
C GLY A 706 31.36 -27.18 5.86
N LEU A 707 31.87 -26.68 6.99
CA LEU A 707 31.40 -25.45 7.65
C LEU A 707 31.41 -24.23 6.72
N TRP A 708 32.51 -23.98 6.01
CA TRP A 708 32.62 -22.81 5.14
C TRP A 708 31.69 -22.89 3.90
N LEU A 709 31.50 -24.11 3.32
CA LEU A 709 30.54 -24.32 2.23
C LEU A 709 29.11 -24.09 2.68
N ALA A 710 28.78 -24.45 3.92
CA ALA A 710 27.47 -24.21 4.51
C ALA A 710 27.15 -22.72 4.58
N VAL A 711 28.08 -21.91 5.04
CA VAL A 711 27.92 -20.44 5.13
C VAL A 711 27.90 -19.81 3.73
N LEU A 712 28.79 -20.25 2.84
CA LEU A 712 28.78 -19.79 1.44
C LEU A 712 27.46 -20.08 0.75
N ALA A 713 26.86 -21.24 0.99
CA ALA A 713 25.56 -21.65 0.44
C ALA A 713 24.43 -20.76 0.99
N ASP A 714 24.41 -20.48 2.30
CA ASP A 714 23.40 -19.64 2.93
C ASP A 714 23.52 -18.17 2.48
N THR A 715 24.74 -17.62 2.46
CA THR A 715 25.02 -16.30 1.93
C THR A 715 24.67 -16.21 0.43
N GLY A 716 25.06 -17.20 -0.35
CA GLY A 716 24.73 -17.30 -1.78
C GLY A 716 23.22 -17.35 -2.02
N ALA A 717 22.48 -18.15 -1.24
CA ALA A 717 21.03 -18.19 -1.30
C ALA A 717 20.42 -16.82 -0.98
N THR A 718 20.90 -16.13 0.06
CA THR A 718 20.43 -14.78 0.43
C THR A 718 20.67 -13.77 -0.68
N VAL A 719 21.84 -13.77 -1.30
CA VAL A 719 22.16 -12.89 -2.44
C VAL A 719 21.26 -13.20 -3.64
N LEU A 720 21.06 -14.47 -3.97
CA LEU A 720 20.21 -14.88 -5.10
C LEU A 720 18.76 -14.45 -4.91
N VAL A 721 18.16 -14.71 -3.75
CA VAL A 721 16.75 -14.33 -3.49
C VAL A 721 16.56 -12.83 -3.43
N THR A 722 17.56 -12.10 -2.91
CA THR A 722 17.51 -10.64 -2.86
C THR A 722 17.68 -10.04 -4.26
N ALA A 723 18.61 -10.54 -5.07
CA ALA A 723 18.75 -10.13 -6.46
C ALA A 723 17.48 -10.43 -7.28
N ASN A 724 16.83 -11.58 -7.03
CA ASN A 724 15.54 -11.90 -7.64
C ASN A 724 14.43 -10.94 -7.19
N ALA A 725 14.39 -10.54 -5.92
CA ALA A 725 13.45 -9.53 -5.41
C ALA A 725 13.69 -8.15 -6.07
N LEU A 726 14.94 -7.71 -6.19
CA LEU A 726 15.30 -6.45 -6.85
C LEU A 726 14.94 -6.42 -8.35
N ARG A 727 14.78 -7.57 -9.01
CA ARG A 727 14.31 -7.64 -10.39
C ARG A 727 12.93 -7.03 -10.58
N LEU A 728 12.10 -6.99 -9.53
CA LEU A 728 10.79 -6.33 -9.55
C LEU A 728 10.90 -4.83 -9.79
N LEU A 729 11.97 -4.18 -9.32
CA LEU A 729 12.22 -2.76 -9.57
C LEU A 729 12.42 -2.42 -11.05
N ARG A 730 12.85 -3.38 -11.88
CA ARG A 730 13.00 -3.21 -13.34
C ARG A 730 11.69 -3.39 -14.09
N LYS A 731 10.68 -3.97 -13.44
CA LYS A 731 9.33 -4.13 -14.00
C LYS A 731 8.45 -2.91 -13.72
N GLY A 732 8.98 -1.93 -12.95
CA GLY A 732 8.34 -0.66 -12.63
C GLY A 732 8.63 0.43 -13.66
#